data_c854b57237da770098ea0c704c5e54cd
#
_entry.id   c854b57237da770098ea0c704c5e54cd
#
_cell.length_a   1.000
_cell.length_b   1.000
_cell.length_c   1.000
_cell.angle_alpha   90.00
_cell.angle_beta   90.00
_cell.angle_gamma   90.00
#
_symmetry.space_group_name_H-M   'P 1'
#
loop_
_entity.id
_entity.type
_entity.pdbx_description
1 polymer ?
#
loop_
_entity_poly.entity_id
_entity_poly.type
_entity_poly.pdbx_seq_one_letter_code
_entity_poly.pdbx_strand_id
1 'polypeptide(L)'
;MDNQIGYKTTFWELVSKQPISIPTLQRDYIYGAGTEKTETVLSNMLSTFKTALDSVTQDPNDRKEETLDFVYGSDSIAKDFMPLDGQQRLTTLFLLHYYAALISPDATEEDFSTLARFSYATRNCTVAFCKQILFAKHKDLANEISMNGTGEKVISEYLENLDEFRGSFYADPSIMSMLVVLDRIHETFGHQTDLWDKLTSCDCPINFYILDFGRFDLSDDLYNKMNSRGKPLTSFEIVKAKIHKLIRKINIDKANKIAIKFDTTWMQFIWEALDYTPDLKAVDPSYMNMLRAIFVCFDYISGYDKPKYKDISDECLSHHLSSAIRVRSMEMVLDTLSACHQNIPDELKADFNESLSSAIKGDMHAGDYIRLYSYFLGLYLNLDKEEFVIRERHLRNLIANSADQTREERLTDLLNDTSRLMHGQLLKFSKAKGFNSLSWNEEQQKEGSRDVWRSLYQYEDVSEINGTLQAFTTGLNDDGKLDLNNSSFVQSLKNRLGKAKHFFVSSANEKLREEQKRSALLSLGDYSMCRLNHEGYRYYGVINGSWQNFTGYHKFGSRNRIMEVFDLIDTSVPVSAMVGCTKTVCPENWRYYAVKYAGEITVAYRSTDYGYLYFQRAEEQNSFDPNASSLDVCILQSGYFSATNVAWKMLNRLVELLSQEKYYIYLDNHGGSPIILSRISNDVRLDIEIDGWHLYGVSSDVLQDLGIAHTIVGTPSDEGDNDINHQANTVNCLCYHNNGSDYVEEAIALLDKLSIKYPDMLVVK
;
A
#
# COMPACT_ATOMS: atom_id res chain seq x y z
N MET A 1 -66.26 -1.62 8.93
CA MET A 1 -64.85 -1.22 8.99
C MET A 1 -64.65 -0.16 7.95
N ASP A 2 -64.49 1.08 8.40
CA ASP A 2 -64.50 2.24 7.54
C ASP A 2 -63.42 2.22 6.45
N ASN A 3 -63.87 2.52 5.25
CA ASN A 3 -63.13 2.56 4.03
C ASN A 3 -62.28 3.88 3.92
N GLN A 4 -61.77 4.42 5.03
CA GLN A 4 -60.96 5.62 4.99
C GLN A 4 -59.54 5.28 4.51
N ILE A 5 -59.16 5.87 3.38
CA ILE A 5 -57.82 5.77 2.76
C ILE A 5 -56.80 6.59 3.57
N GLY A 6 -57.28 7.54 4.37
CA GLY A 6 -56.42 8.38 5.22
C GLY A 6 -57.17 8.85 6.49
N TYR A 7 -56.43 9.01 7.57
CA TYR A 7 -56.96 9.52 8.85
C TYR A 7 -55.90 10.40 9.54
N LYS A 8 -56.40 11.36 10.34
CA LYS A 8 -55.57 12.23 11.15
C LYS A 8 -55.24 11.52 12.48
N THR A 9 -53.99 11.61 12.92
CA THR A 9 -53.55 10.98 14.19
C THR A 9 -52.36 11.71 14.78
N THR A 10 -52.02 11.43 16.00
CA THR A 10 -50.78 11.87 16.66
C THR A 10 -49.75 10.73 16.68
N PHE A 11 -48.51 11.05 17.02
CA PHE A 11 -47.47 10.01 17.13
C PHE A 11 -47.81 9.00 18.27
N TRP A 12 -48.26 9.52 19.41
CA TRP A 12 -48.60 8.69 20.53
C TRP A 12 -49.77 7.73 20.24
N GLU A 13 -50.81 8.22 19.64
CA GLU A 13 -51.94 7.36 19.18
C GLU A 13 -51.49 6.28 18.22
N LEU A 14 -50.60 6.61 17.27
CA LEU A 14 -50.13 5.66 16.28
C LEU A 14 -49.26 4.56 16.93
N VAL A 15 -48.23 4.93 17.73
CA VAL A 15 -47.33 3.96 18.35
C VAL A 15 -48.02 3.12 19.41
N SER A 16 -49.05 3.68 20.08
CA SER A 16 -49.88 2.95 21.04
C SER A 16 -50.78 1.91 20.36
N LYS A 17 -51.26 2.20 19.15
CA LYS A 17 -52.12 1.31 18.39
C LYS A 17 -51.35 0.15 17.76
N GLN A 18 -50.18 0.42 17.15
CA GLN A 18 -49.38 -0.58 16.44
C GLN A 18 -47.90 -0.22 16.43
N PRO A 19 -46.99 -1.21 16.35
CA PRO A 19 -45.57 -0.95 16.19
C PRO A 19 -45.29 -0.18 14.89
N ILE A 20 -44.26 0.68 14.95
CA ILE A 20 -43.76 1.42 13.77
C ILE A 20 -42.39 0.88 13.43
N SER A 21 -42.18 0.44 12.20
CA SER A 21 -40.91 -0.10 11.75
C SER A 21 -40.40 0.66 10.52
N ILE A 22 -39.34 1.42 10.66
CA ILE A 22 -38.71 2.14 9.53
C ILE A 22 -38.07 1.13 8.59
N PRO A 23 -38.48 1.07 7.29
CA PRO A 23 -38.04 0.02 6.37
C PRO A 23 -36.55 0.12 5.99
N THR A 24 -35.99 -1.00 5.50
CA THR A 24 -34.59 -1.18 5.09
C THR A 24 -34.12 -0.19 4.03
N LEU A 25 -34.99 0.15 3.08
CA LEU A 25 -34.64 0.98 1.91
C LEU A 25 -34.80 2.47 2.17
N GLN A 26 -34.93 2.88 3.42
CA GLN A 26 -35.04 4.28 3.81
C GLN A 26 -33.65 4.88 4.07
N ARG A 27 -33.52 6.19 3.77
CA ARG A 27 -32.31 6.97 4.03
C ARG A 27 -32.07 7.12 5.53
N ASP A 28 -30.83 7.52 5.86
CA ASP A 28 -30.44 7.86 7.22
C ASP A 28 -31.35 8.91 7.85
N TYR A 29 -31.46 8.88 9.17
CA TYR A 29 -31.98 10.01 9.90
C TYR A 29 -30.93 11.13 9.88
N ILE A 30 -31.27 12.28 9.29
CA ILE A 30 -30.27 13.33 8.99
C ILE A 30 -30.60 14.72 9.56
N TYR A 31 -31.66 14.87 10.36
CA TYR A 31 -32.01 16.20 10.90
C TYR A 31 -30.95 16.74 11.89
N GLY A 32 -30.12 15.89 12.46
CA GLY A 32 -28.96 16.25 13.27
C GLY A 32 -27.61 16.23 12.53
N ALA A 33 -27.58 16.19 11.18
CA ALA A 33 -26.34 16.02 10.41
C ALA A 33 -25.44 17.27 10.32
N GLY A 34 -25.78 18.37 10.99
CA GLY A 34 -24.93 19.58 11.09
C GLY A 34 -24.74 20.37 9.79
N THR A 35 -25.56 20.13 8.75
CA THR A 35 -25.54 20.97 7.54
C THR A 35 -26.48 22.17 7.73
N GLU A 36 -26.16 23.34 7.13
CA GLU A 36 -26.98 24.56 7.21
C GLU A 36 -28.46 24.27 6.91
N LYS A 37 -28.71 23.42 5.92
CA LYS A 37 -30.09 23.04 5.53
C LYS A 37 -30.78 22.20 6.62
N THR A 38 -30.09 21.21 7.19
CA THR A 38 -30.69 20.34 8.22
C THR A 38 -30.88 21.08 9.54
N GLU A 39 -29.96 21.94 9.92
CA GLU A 39 -30.03 22.83 11.07
C GLU A 39 -31.27 23.76 10.97
N THR A 40 -31.47 24.39 9.81
CA THR A 40 -32.62 25.26 9.55
C THR A 40 -33.94 24.50 9.66
N VAL A 41 -34.01 23.29 9.05
CA VAL A 41 -35.22 22.46 9.10
C VAL A 41 -35.54 22.02 10.52
N LEU A 42 -34.55 21.53 11.27
CA LEU A 42 -34.72 21.10 12.65
C LEU A 42 -35.15 22.27 13.57
N SER A 43 -34.43 23.39 13.49
CA SER A 43 -34.73 24.57 14.31
C SER A 43 -36.14 25.10 14.05
N ASN A 44 -36.56 25.21 12.80
CA ASN A 44 -37.92 25.61 12.46
C ASN A 44 -38.95 24.62 12.98
N MET A 45 -38.70 23.32 12.82
CA MET A 45 -39.62 22.26 13.29
C MET A 45 -39.79 22.29 14.81
N LEU A 46 -38.70 22.36 15.57
CA LEU A 46 -38.75 22.43 17.04
C LEU A 46 -39.40 23.73 17.52
N SER A 47 -39.12 24.88 16.87
CA SER A 47 -39.75 26.15 17.17
C SER A 47 -41.27 26.12 16.92
N THR A 48 -41.71 25.52 15.83
CA THR A 48 -43.13 25.33 15.54
C THR A 48 -43.81 24.42 16.52
N PHE A 49 -43.17 23.29 16.90
CA PHE A 49 -43.68 22.40 17.94
C PHE A 49 -43.81 23.12 19.26
N LYS A 50 -42.82 23.89 19.69
CA LYS A 50 -42.87 24.69 20.89
C LYS A 50 -44.06 25.66 20.88
N THR A 51 -44.21 26.38 19.78
CA THR A 51 -45.32 27.35 19.60
C THR A 51 -46.68 26.67 19.71
N ALA A 52 -46.84 25.47 19.10
CA ALA A 52 -48.09 24.71 19.19
C ALA A 52 -48.37 24.21 20.62
N LEU A 53 -47.35 23.63 21.27
CA LEU A 53 -47.46 23.09 22.64
C LEU A 53 -47.69 24.18 23.71
N ASP A 54 -47.08 25.35 23.56
CA ASP A 54 -47.28 26.51 24.44
C ASP A 54 -48.68 27.10 24.28
N SER A 55 -49.32 26.96 23.11
CA SER A 55 -50.67 27.42 22.89
C SER A 55 -51.76 26.60 23.57
N VAL A 56 -51.44 25.38 24.03
CA VAL A 56 -52.43 24.51 24.78
C VAL A 56 -52.88 25.11 26.09
N THR A 57 -52.06 25.95 26.73
CA THR A 57 -52.38 26.65 27.97
C THR A 57 -53.11 27.97 27.80
N GLN A 58 -53.41 28.36 26.57
CA GLN A 58 -54.10 29.61 26.21
C GLN A 58 -55.61 29.38 26.01
N ASP A 59 -56.36 30.50 25.76
CA ASP A 59 -57.76 30.40 25.41
C ASP A 59 -57.99 29.39 24.27
N PRO A 60 -59.03 28.55 24.36
CA PRO A 60 -59.33 27.59 23.27
C PRO A 60 -59.43 28.15 21.86
N ASN A 61 -59.76 29.47 21.75
CA ASN A 61 -59.82 30.16 20.48
C ASN A 61 -58.46 30.57 19.91
N ASP A 62 -57.38 30.62 20.73
CA ASP A 62 -56.04 31.00 20.34
C ASP A 62 -55.13 29.78 20.16
N ARG A 63 -55.68 28.58 20.28
CA ARG A 63 -54.93 27.33 20.13
C ARG A 63 -54.38 27.17 18.71
N LYS A 64 -53.08 26.97 18.61
CA LYS A 64 -52.37 26.70 17.35
C LYS A 64 -52.15 25.20 17.19
N GLU A 65 -52.70 24.69 16.11
CA GLU A 65 -52.48 23.30 15.70
C GLU A 65 -51.38 23.22 14.63
N GLU A 66 -50.45 22.32 14.80
CA GLU A 66 -49.42 22.01 13.81
C GLU A 66 -49.70 20.66 13.17
N THR A 67 -50.06 20.69 11.90
CA THR A 67 -50.28 19.49 11.10
C THR A 67 -49.10 19.23 10.20
N LEU A 68 -48.34 18.22 10.55
CA LEU A 68 -47.22 17.75 9.74
C LEU A 68 -47.77 17.00 8.53
N ASP A 69 -47.46 17.40 7.32
CA ASP A 69 -47.87 16.76 6.06
C ASP A 69 -48.27 15.28 6.16
N PHE A 70 -48.48 14.64 5.05
CA PHE A 70 -48.86 13.21 5.00
C PHE A 70 -47.70 12.28 5.32
N VAL A 71 -47.97 11.24 6.11
CA VAL A 71 -47.13 10.08 6.29
C VAL A 71 -47.71 8.93 5.45
N TYR A 72 -46.96 8.51 4.48
CA TYR A 72 -47.37 7.41 3.59
C TYR A 72 -46.79 6.09 4.11
N GLY A 73 -47.57 5.05 4.21
CA GLY A 73 -47.10 3.75 4.70
C GLY A 73 -48.04 2.60 4.36
N SER A 74 -47.62 1.42 4.74
CA SER A 74 -48.46 0.21 4.66
C SER A 74 -48.20 -0.67 5.87
N ASP A 75 -49.16 -1.49 6.23
CA ASP A 75 -48.98 -2.52 7.24
C ASP A 75 -48.10 -3.66 6.70
N SER A 76 -47.14 -4.08 7.48
CA SER A 76 -46.33 -5.25 7.20
C SER A 76 -47.15 -6.56 7.43
N ILE A 77 -46.60 -7.69 6.99
CA ILE A 77 -47.15 -9.02 7.31
C ILE A 77 -47.23 -9.24 8.83
N ALA A 78 -46.32 -8.63 9.58
CA ALA A 78 -46.28 -8.67 11.05
C ALA A 78 -47.24 -7.66 11.71
N LYS A 79 -48.01 -6.89 10.94
CA LYS A 79 -48.89 -5.81 11.36
C LYS A 79 -48.16 -4.58 11.94
N ASP A 80 -46.90 -4.39 11.65
CA ASP A 80 -46.16 -3.18 11.94
C ASP A 80 -46.48 -2.15 10.87
N PHE A 81 -46.68 -0.89 11.23
CA PHE A 81 -46.76 0.20 10.28
C PHE A 81 -45.38 0.52 9.69
N MET A 82 -45.25 0.38 8.39
CA MET A 82 -44.01 0.65 7.65
C MET A 82 -44.18 1.95 6.85
N PRO A 83 -43.61 3.09 7.31
CA PRO A 83 -43.69 4.34 6.59
C PRO A 83 -42.86 4.30 5.32
N LEU A 84 -43.45 4.70 4.19
CA LEU A 84 -42.78 4.87 2.89
C LEU A 84 -42.23 6.31 2.75
N ASP A 85 -42.91 7.29 3.33
CA ASP A 85 -42.43 8.65 3.50
C ASP A 85 -42.84 9.18 4.88
N GLY A 86 -42.16 10.23 5.35
CA GLY A 86 -42.37 10.82 6.68
C GLY A 86 -41.47 10.25 7.77
N GLN A 87 -40.54 9.34 7.46
CA GLN A 87 -39.64 8.72 8.46
C GLN A 87 -38.87 9.73 9.29
N GLN A 88 -38.33 10.81 8.69
CA GLN A 88 -37.58 11.84 9.42
C GLN A 88 -38.45 12.51 10.49
N ARG A 89 -39.69 12.82 10.13
CA ARG A 89 -40.68 13.41 11.02
C ARG A 89 -41.09 12.47 12.16
N LEU A 90 -41.33 11.17 11.81
CA LEU A 90 -41.68 10.18 12.83
C LEU A 90 -40.52 9.90 13.78
N THR A 91 -39.28 9.88 13.31
CA THR A 91 -38.09 9.73 14.16
C THR A 91 -37.94 10.95 15.10
N THR A 92 -38.13 12.19 14.60
CA THR A 92 -38.06 13.38 15.45
C THR A 92 -39.17 13.38 16.50
N LEU A 93 -40.38 12.99 16.12
CA LEU A 93 -41.50 12.86 17.10
C LEU A 93 -41.18 11.77 18.12
N PHE A 94 -40.62 10.64 17.72
CA PHE A 94 -40.16 9.61 18.66
C PHE A 94 -39.15 10.16 19.67
N LEU A 95 -38.13 10.88 19.20
CA LEU A 95 -37.11 11.47 20.09
C LEU A 95 -37.71 12.53 21.03
N LEU A 96 -38.68 13.32 20.56
CA LEU A 96 -39.38 14.31 21.37
C LEU A 96 -40.21 13.63 22.46
N HIS A 97 -40.97 12.57 22.13
CA HIS A 97 -41.75 11.84 23.12
C HIS A 97 -40.83 11.09 24.13
N TYR A 98 -39.76 10.50 23.66
CA TYR A 98 -38.77 9.85 24.52
C TYR A 98 -38.15 10.85 25.51
N TYR A 99 -37.73 12.02 25.03
CA TYR A 99 -37.21 13.08 25.88
C TYR A 99 -38.26 13.57 26.88
N ALA A 100 -39.49 13.80 26.42
CA ALA A 100 -40.59 14.20 27.31
C ALA A 100 -40.88 13.19 28.45
N ALA A 101 -40.83 11.88 28.12
CA ALA A 101 -40.95 10.82 29.10
C ALA A 101 -39.78 10.81 30.11
N LEU A 102 -38.55 11.12 29.67
CA LEU A 102 -37.37 11.19 30.56
C LEU A 102 -37.48 12.27 31.63
N ILE A 103 -38.05 13.44 31.28
CA ILE A 103 -38.14 14.58 32.20
C ILE A 103 -39.45 14.63 32.99
N SER A 104 -40.43 13.79 32.63
CA SER A 104 -41.72 13.75 33.30
C SER A 104 -41.71 12.88 34.55
N PRO A 105 -42.23 13.35 35.69
CA PRO A 105 -42.43 12.52 36.86
C PRO A 105 -43.59 11.50 36.73
N ASP A 106 -44.47 11.71 35.73
CA ASP A 106 -45.70 10.93 35.55
C ASP A 106 -45.54 9.80 34.52
N ALA A 107 -44.43 9.79 33.74
CA ALA A 107 -44.16 8.74 32.75
C ALA A 107 -43.81 7.41 33.42
N THR A 108 -44.43 6.34 32.95
CA THR A 108 -44.31 4.99 33.50
C THR A 108 -43.42 4.07 32.65
N GLU A 109 -43.03 2.92 33.21
CA GLU A 109 -42.30 1.86 32.43
C GLU A 109 -43.14 1.31 31.27
N GLU A 110 -44.46 1.36 31.36
CA GLU A 110 -45.37 0.96 30.30
C GLU A 110 -45.31 1.94 29.11
N ASP A 111 -45.14 3.22 29.42
CA ASP A 111 -44.96 4.27 28.40
C ASP A 111 -43.64 4.10 27.64
N PHE A 112 -42.53 3.82 28.34
CA PHE A 112 -41.25 3.49 27.69
C PHE A 112 -41.36 2.21 26.87
N SER A 113 -42.08 1.20 27.33
CA SER A 113 -42.37 -0.02 26.57
C SER A 113 -43.20 0.25 25.30
N THR A 114 -44.12 1.21 25.36
CA THR A 114 -44.90 1.68 24.22
C THR A 114 -44.03 2.42 23.24
N LEU A 115 -43.16 3.34 23.68
CA LEU A 115 -42.19 4.03 22.84
C LEU A 115 -41.21 3.06 22.17
N ALA A 116 -40.82 1.97 22.82
CA ALA A 116 -39.96 0.93 22.28
C ALA A 116 -40.56 0.16 21.12
N ARG A 117 -41.86 0.33 20.82
CA ARG A 117 -42.53 -0.18 19.63
C ARG A 117 -42.16 0.59 18.35
N PHE A 118 -41.52 1.74 18.49
CA PHE A 118 -40.85 2.42 17.36
C PHE A 118 -39.46 1.79 17.11
N SER A 119 -39.17 1.33 15.90
CA SER A 119 -37.96 0.58 15.59
C SER A 119 -37.55 0.76 14.13
N TYR A 120 -36.36 0.28 13.80
CA TYR A 120 -35.83 0.19 12.43
C TYR A 120 -35.80 -1.26 12.00
N ALA A 121 -36.26 -1.58 10.78
CA ALA A 121 -36.37 -2.96 10.32
C ALA A 121 -35.01 -3.66 10.08
N THR A 122 -33.97 -2.91 9.75
CA THR A 122 -32.67 -3.49 9.33
C THR A 122 -31.45 -2.70 9.73
N ARG A 123 -31.59 -1.57 10.38
CA ARG A 123 -30.44 -0.83 10.93
C ARG A 123 -30.12 -1.37 12.30
N ASN A 124 -29.37 -2.47 12.32
CA ASN A 124 -29.11 -3.19 13.56
C ASN A 124 -28.33 -2.37 14.58
N CYS A 125 -27.43 -1.46 14.12
CA CYS A 125 -26.76 -0.51 15.02
C CYS A 125 -27.76 0.45 15.66
N THR A 126 -28.64 1.07 14.86
CA THR A 126 -29.68 1.96 15.40
C THR A 126 -30.66 1.21 16.33
N VAL A 127 -31.06 -0.01 15.98
CA VAL A 127 -31.89 -0.87 16.85
C VAL A 127 -31.18 -1.21 18.15
N ALA A 128 -29.90 -1.58 18.08
CA ALA A 128 -29.08 -1.88 19.25
C ALA A 128 -28.89 -0.63 20.13
N PHE A 129 -28.63 0.52 19.54
CA PHE A 129 -28.55 1.79 20.23
C PHE A 129 -29.82 2.11 20.97
N CYS A 130 -30.98 2.06 20.32
CA CYS A 130 -32.26 2.30 20.98
C CYS A 130 -32.49 1.34 22.16
N LYS A 131 -32.28 0.03 21.95
CA LYS A 131 -32.53 -0.98 22.99
C LYS A 131 -31.51 -0.95 24.12
N GLN A 132 -30.23 -0.89 23.81
CA GLN A 132 -29.15 -1.07 24.79
C GLN A 132 -28.75 0.25 25.48
N ILE A 133 -28.97 1.37 24.80
CA ILE A 133 -28.62 2.68 25.32
C ILE A 133 -29.88 3.45 25.76
N LEU A 134 -30.73 3.86 24.82
CA LEU A 134 -31.87 4.69 25.14
C LEU A 134 -32.81 4.03 26.17
N PHE A 135 -33.32 2.84 25.87
CA PHE A 135 -34.30 2.20 26.75
C PHE A 135 -33.69 1.46 27.95
N ALA A 136 -32.47 0.90 27.84
CA ALA A 136 -31.85 0.24 29.00
C ALA A 136 -31.28 1.24 30.01
N LYS A 137 -30.92 2.46 29.62
CA LYS A 137 -30.29 3.47 30.46
C LYS A 137 -31.18 4.69 30.72
N HIS A 138 -32.47 4.63 30.40
CA HIS A 138 -33.35 5.79 30.51
C HIS A 138 -33.41 6.39 31.93
N LYS A 139 -33.36 5.58 33.00
CA LYS A 139 -33.35 6.07 34.38
C LYS A 139 -32.06 6.81 34.73
N ASP A 140 -30.95 6.26 34.30
CA ASP A 140 -29.64 6.88 34.54
C ASP A 140 -29.54 8.20 33.80
N LEU A 141 -30.02 8.23 32.54
CA LEU A 141 -30.07 9.43 31.72
C LEU A 141 -31.02 10.49 32.28
N ALA A 142 -32.19 10.10 32.77
CA ALA A 142 -33.10 11.02 33.43
C ALA A 142 -32.49 11.68 34.69
N ASN A 143 -31.75 10.92 35.49
CA ASN A 143 -30.99 11.44 36.62
C ASN A 143 -29.91 12.43 36.20
N GLU A 144 -29.16 12.10 35.12
CA GLU A 144 -28.12 12.96 34.59
C GLU A 144 -28.65 14.30 34.08
N ILE A 145 -29.76 14.29 33.34
CA ILE A 145 -30.46 15.51 32.91
C ILE A 145 -30.91 16.35 34.09
N SER A 146 -31.42 15.70 35.15
CA SER A 146 -31.86 16.39 36.37
C SER A 146 -30.71 17.05 37.14
N MET A 147 -29.51 16.45 37.11
CA MET A 147 -28.33 16.94 37.85
C MET A 147 -27.58 18.04 37.10
N ASN A 148 -27.43 17.94 35.79
CA ASN A 148 -26.59 18.81 35.00
C ASN A 148 -27.32 19.93 34.23
N GLY A 149 -28.59 20.00 34.35
CA GLY A 149 -29.56 21.10 34.15
C GLY A 149 -29.57 21.79 32.77
N THR A 150 -28.59 22.49 32.30
CA THR A 150 -28.71 23.41 31.14
C THR A 150 -27.48 23.46 30.23
N GLY A 151 -26.68 22.40 30.17
CA GLY A 151 -25.51 22.33 29.26
C GLY A 151 -25.92 22.07 27.81
N GLU A 152 -25.13 22.58 26.86
CA GLU A 152 -25.43 22.46 25.41
C GLU A 152 -25.35 21.02 24.86
N LYS A 153 -24.74 20.08 25.54
CA LYS A 153 -24.52 18.69 25.05
C LYS A 153 -24.67 17.63 26.13
N VAL A 154 -25.55 17.85 27.07
CA VAL A 154 -25.69 16.99 28.25
C VAL A 154 -26.05 15.54 27.88
N ILE A 155 -26.90 15.35 26.89
CA ILE A 155 -27.41 14.02 26.54
C ILE A 155 -26.36 13.28 25.67
N SER A 156 -25.84 13.92 24.65
CA SER A 156 -24.85 13.27 23.75
C SER A 156 -23.57 12.90 24.50
N GLU A 157 -22.99 13.83 25.27
CA GLU A 157 -21.76 13.58 26.04
C GLU A 157 -21.96 12.47 27.09
N TYR A 158 -23.08 12.42 27.76
CA TYR A 158 -23.36 11.34 28.73
C TYR A 158 -23.44 9.97 28.01
N LEU A 159 -24.22 9.89 26.93
CA LEU A 159 -24.44 8.63 26.22
C LEU A 159 -23.18 8.11 25.54
N GLU A 160 -22.37 9.00 24.97
CA GLU A 160 -21.10 8.65 24.33
C GLU A 160 -20.03 8.15 25.31
N ASN A 161 -20.12 8.56 26.59
CA ASN A 161 -19.19 8.13 27.64
C ASN A 161 -19.59 6.81 28.33
N LEU A 162 -20.70 6.19 27.95
CA LEU A 162 -21.09 4.89 28.48
C LEU A 162 -20.22 3.76 27.92
N ASP A 163 -19.81 2.81 28.75
CA ASP A 163 -19.02 1.64 28.33
C ASP A 163 -19.72 0.82 27.24
N GLU A 164 -21.04 0.84 27.22
CA GLU A 164 -21.86 0.17 26.21
C GLU A 164 -21.94 0.92 24.88
N PHE A 165 -21.46 2.18 24.81
CA PHE A 165 -21.47 2.96 23.58
C PHE A 165 -20.36 2.46 22.64
N ARG A 166 -20.76 1.68 21.65
CA ARG A 166 -19.85 0.98 20.75
C ARG A 166 -19.27 1.91 19.69
N GLY A 167 -18.04 1.64 19.28
CA GLY A 167 -17.42 2.35 18.17
C GLY A 167 -18.24 2.33 16.87
N SER A 168 -18.98 1.25 16.61
CA SER A 168 -19.90 1.17 15.46
C SER A 168 -21.06 2.17 15.52
N PHE A 169 -21.40 2.71 16.68
CA PHE A 169 -22.46 3.72 16.80
C PHE A 169 -22.00 5.07 16.22
N TYR A 170 -20.72 5.41 16.35
CA TYR A 170 -20.16 6.61 15.70
C TYR A 170 -20.19 6.52 14.17
N ALA A 171 -20.15 5.32 13.61
CA ALA A 171 -20.23 5.10 12.18
C ALA A 171 -21.66 5.14 11.62
N ASP A 172 -22.70 5.15 12.46
CA ASP A 172 -24.09 5.22 12.03
C ASP A 172 -24.58 6.67 12.00
N PRO A 173 -24.78 7.30 10.82
CA PRO A 173 -25.25 8.68 10.71
C PRO A 173 -26.60 8.95 11.40
N SER A 174 -27.45 7.93 11.50
CA SER A 174 -28.74 8.04 12.16
C SER A 174 -28.58 8.19 13.66
N ILE A 175 -27.67 7.43 14.28
CA ILE A 175 -27.38 7.52 15.73
C ILE A 175 -26.79 8.90 16.05
N MET A 176 -25.76 9.32 15.29
CA MET A 176 -25.14 10.63 15.53
C MET A 176 -26.13 11.78 15.35
N SER A 177 -27.03 11.68 14.36
CA SER A 177 -28.11 12.66 14.19
C SER A 177 -29.13 12.61 15.33
N MET A 178 -29.45 11.42 15.89
CA MET A 178 -30.36 11.29 17.04
C MET A 178 -29.78 11.96 18.29
N LEU A 179 -28.48 11.81 18.57
CA LEU A 179 -27.79 12.45 19.67
C LEU A 179 -27.89 13.98 19.60
N VAL A 180 -27.53 14.53 18.44
CA VAL A 180 -27.63 15.99 18.20
C VAL A 180 -29.07 16.49 18.37
N VAL A 181 -30.06 15.74 17.87
CA VAL A 181 -31.47 16.14 17.97
C VAL A 181 -31.96 16.05 19.40
N LEU A 182 -31.52 15.07 20.18
CA LEU A 182 -31.85 14.97 21.61
C LEU A 182 -31.31 16.17 22.40
N ASP A 183 -30.08 16.61 22.12
CA ASP A 183 -29.50 17.81 22.73
C ASP A 183 -30.32 19.06 22.36
N ARG A 184 -30.69 19.22 21.05
CA ARG A 184 -31.53 20.34 20.61
C ARG A 184 -32.94 20.33 21.20
N ILE A 185 -33.52 19.14 21.37
CA ILE A 185 -34.82 19.00 22.11
C ILE A 185 -34.64 19.43 23.57
N HIS A 186 -33.56 19.02 24.21
CA HIS A 186 -33.24 19.42 25.57
C HIS A 186 -33.09 20.95 25.69
N GLU A 187 -32.31 21.59 24.83
CA GLU A 187 -32.17 23.04 24.78
C GLU A 187 -33.53 23.75 24.59
N THR A 188 -34.40 23.19 23.77
CA THR A 188 -35.70 23.84 23.44
C THR A 188 -36.76 23.66 24.48
N PHE A 189 -36.83 22.45 25.11
CA PHE A 189 -37.94 22.04 25.94
C PHE A 189 -37.57 21.74 27.42
N GLY A 190 -36.29 21.85 27.79
CA GLY A 190 -35.78 21.44 29.13
C GLY A 190 -36.47 22.06 30.33
N HIS A 191 -37.23 23.11 30.14
CA HIS A 191 -37.98 23.77 31.22
C HIS A 191 -39.50 23.46 31.23
N GLN A 192 -39.98 22.56 30.35
CA GLN A 192 -41.39 22.23 30.20
C GLN A 192 -41.74 20.91 30.88
N THR A 193 -42.08 20.94 32.16
CA THR A 193 -42.42 19.74 32.93
C THR A 193 -43.74 19.08 32.54
N ASP A 194 -44.63 19.80 31.85
CA ASP A 194 -45.93 19.33 31.34
C ASP A 194 -45.85 18.83 29.87
N LEU A 195 -44.63 18.71 29.33
CA LEU A 195 -44.40 18.31 27.93
C LEU A 195 -44.99 16.92 27.62
N TRP A 196 -44.80 15.95 28.51
CA TRP A 196 -45.32 14.59 28.38
C TRP A 196 -46.85 14.56 28.28
N ASP A 197 -47.52 15.23 29.21
CA ASP A 197 -48.99 15.31 29.24
C ASP A 197 -49.58 15.93 28.00
N LYS A 198 -48.94 16.99 27.49
CA LYS A 198 -49.35 17.66 26.27
C LYS A 198 -49.22 16.79 25.02
N LEU A 199 -48.10 16.00 24.93
CA LEU A 199 -47.81 15.12 23.78
C LEU A 199 -48.67 13.86 23.77
N THR A 200 -49.08 13.34 24.94
CA THR A 200 -49.83 12.09 25.07
C THR A 200 -51.34 12.34 25.17
N SER A 201 -51.75 13.61 25.35
CA SER A 201 -53.16 14.00 25.38
C SER A 201 -53.87 13.68 24.06
N CYS A 202 -55.15 13.32 24.17
CA CYS A 202 -56.03 13.21 23.00
C CYS A 202 -56.17 14.54 22.22
N ASP A 203 -55.88 15.65 22.88
CA ASP A 203 -55.87 16.99 22.33
C ASP A 203 -54.46 17.48 21.92
N CYS A 204 -53.52 16.60 21.68
CA CYS A 204 -52.18 17.00 21.25
C CYS A 204 -52.23 17.88 19.99
N PRO A 205 -51.62 19.08 20.01
CA PRO A 205 -51.69 20.01 18.90
C PRO A 205 -50.81 19.59 17.71
N ILE A 206 -49.91 18.61 17.91
CA ILE A 206 -49.01 18.12 16.86
C ILE A 206 -49.60 16.82 16.27
N ASN A 207 -50.00 16.87 15.02
CA ASN A 207 -50.66 15.76 14.35
C ASN A 207 -50.21 15.65 12.86
N PHE A 208 -50.60 14.56 12.20
CA PHE A 208 -50.34 14.30 10.81
C PHE A 208 -51.40 13.38 10.19
N TYR A 209 -51.45 13.34 8.86
CA TYR A 209 -52.34 12.43 8.16
C TYR A 209 -51.58 11.17 7.74
N ILE A 210 -52.15 9.99 8.08
CA ILE A 210 -51.69 8.70 7.53
C ILE A 210 -52.46 8.41 6.24
N LEU A 211 -51.73 7.99 5.21
CA LEU A 211 -52.27 7.41 4.00
C LEU A 211 -51.75 5.98 3.86
N ASP A 212 -52.67 5.00 3.96
CA ASP A 212 -52.35 3.59 3.85
C ASP A 212 -52.36 3.14 2.39
N PHE A 213 -51.19 2.81 1.87
CA PHE A 213 -51.01 2.26 0.52
C PHE A 213 -50.96 0.75 0.44
N GLY A 214 -51.10 0.02 1.56
CA GLY A 214 -51.09 -1.45 1.57
C GLY A 214 -52.15 -2.11 0.71
N ARG A 215 -53.11 -1.32 0.21
CA ARG A 215 -54.16 -1.75 -0.69
C ARG A 215 -53.81 -1.54 -2.18
N PHE A 216 -52.71 -0.89 -2.48
CA PHE A 216 -52.27 -0.63 -3.85
C PHE A 216 -50.96 -1.40 -4.08
N ASP A 217 -51.01 -2.54 -4.68
CA ASP A 217 -49.85 -3.40 -5.01
C ASP A 217 -48.71 -2.60 -5.67
N LEU A 218 -48.02 -1.79 -4.86
CA LEU A 218 -46.99 -0.87 -5.31
C LEU A 218 -45.70 -1.64 -5.58
N SER A 219 -45.28 -1.63 -6.86
CA SER A 219 -44.02 -2.26 -7.25
C SER A 219 -42.82 -1.60 -6.59
N ASP A 220 -41.75 -2.40 -6.31
CA ASP A 220 -40.43 -1.91 -5.81
C ASP A 220 -39.91 -0.71 -6.65
N ASP A 221 -40.30 -0.60 -7.94
CA ASP A 221 -39.91 0.48 -8.84
C ASP A 221 -40.57 1.83 -8.51
N LEU A 222 -41.83 1.80 -8.07
CA LEU A 222 -42.52 3.03 -7.68
C LEU A 222 -42.01 3.54 -6.33
N TYR A 223 -41.68 2.60 -5.41
CA TYR A 223 -41.01 2.89 -4.16
C TYR A 223 -39.66 3.58 -4.38
N ASN A 224 -38.82 3.02 -5.26
CA ASN A 224 -37.53 3.59 -5.63
C ASN A 224 -37.65 4.99 -6.27
N LYS A 225 -38.66 5.20 -7.11
CA LYS A 225 -38.94 6.51 -7.76
C LYS A 225 -39.44 7.57 -6.76
N MET A 226 -40.19 7.18 -5.74
CA MET A 226 -40.65 8.12 -4.70
C MET A 226 -39.51 8.51 -3.76
N ASN A 227 -38.62 7.57 -3.42
CA ASN A 227 -37.45 7.83 -2.58
C ASN A 227 -36.29 8.54 -3.32
N SER A 228 -36.29 8.55 -4.64
CA SER A 228 -35.24 9.24 -5.44
C SER A 228 -35.21 10.77 -5.28
N ARG A 229 -36.16 11.35 -4.60
CA ARG A 229 -36.20 12.80 -4.27
C ARG A 229 -35.33 13.18 -3.07
N GLY A 230 -34.76 12.19 -2.35
CA GLY A 230 -33.85 12.39 -1.22
C GLY A 230 -32.38 12.18 -1.56
N LYS A 231 -31.51 12.10 -0.53
CA LYS A 231 -30.10 11.68 -0.70
C LYS A 231 -30.10 10.26 -1.26
N PRO A 232 -29.47 10.01 -2.42
CA PRO A 232 -29.41 8.66 -2.98
C PRO A 232 -28.68 7.72 -2.02
N LEU A 233 -29.12 6.45 -2.02
CA LEU A 233 -28.38 5.39 -1.31
C LEU A 233 -26.94 5.34 -1.82
N THR A 234 -26.01 5.04 -0.92
CA THR A 234 -24.61 4.81 -1.32
C THR A 234 -24.51 3.52 -2.14
N SER A 235 -23.43 3.39 -2.90
CA SER A 235 -23.16 2.16 -3.65
C SER A 235 -23.12 0.94 -2.74
N PHE A 236 -22.61 1.09 -1.53
CA PHE A 236 -22.58 0.04 -0.52
C PHE A 236 -23.95 -0.36 -0.03
N GLU A 237 -24.82 0.60 0.31
CA GLU A 237 -26.21 0.32 0.73
C GLU A 237 -26.98 -0.41 -0.34
N ILE A 238 -26.79 -0.05 -1.62
CA ILE A 238 -27.40 -0.74 -2.76
C ILE A 238 -26.90 -2.19 -2.85
N VAL A 239 -25.59 -2.41 -2.76
CA VAL A 239 -24.98 -3.75 -2.81
C VAL A 239 -25.44 -4.59 -1.63
N LYS A 240 -25.46 -4.06 -0.41
CA LYS A 240 -25.95 -4.72 0.79
C LYS A 240 -27.42 -5.18 0.64
N ALA A 241 -28.29 -4.30 0.13
CA ALA A 241 -29.68 -4.64 -0.12
C ALA A 241 -29.81 -5.77 -1.15
N LYS A 242 -29.01 -5.75 -2.23
CA LYS A 242 -28.97 -6.81 -3.24
C LYS A 242 -28.47 -8.14 -2.67
N ILE A 243 -27.40 -8.10 -1.86
CA ILE A 243 -26.89 -9.28 -1.14
C ILE A 243 -27.99 -9.88 -0.27
N HIS A 244 -28.66 -9.07 0.54
CA HIS A 244 -29.78 -9.51 1.37
C HIS A 244 -30.89 -10.16 0.54
N LYS A 245 -31.32 -9.53 -0.57
CA LYS A 245 -32.36 -10.06 -1.49
C LYS A 245 -31.96 -11.41 -2.11
N LEU A 246 -30.70 -11.57 -2.51
CA LEU A 246 -30.19 -12.82 -3.07
C LEU A 246 -30.14 -13.93 -2.02
N ILE A 247 -29.63 -13.66 -0.84
CA ILE A 247 -29.52 -14.65 0.24
C ILE A 247 -30.91 -15.03 0.77
N ARG A 248 -31.85 -14.09 0.84
CA ARG A 248 -33.23 -14.33 1.26
C ARG A 248 -33.93 -15.36 0.37
N LYS A 249 -33.62 -15.40 -0.93
CA LYS A 249 -34.14 -16.44 -1.85
C LYS A 249 -33.65 -17.84 -1.48
N ILE A 250 -32.50 -17.95 -0.81
CA ILE A 250 -31.91 -19.21 -0.37
C ILE A 250 -32.39 -19.57 1.05
N ASN A 251 -32.28 -18.59 1.98
CA ASN A 251 -32.65 -18.76 3.38
C ASN A 251 -32.89 -17.40 4.05
N ILE A 252 -34.09 -17.19 4.56
CA ILE A 252 -34.54 -15.92 5.18
C ILE A 252 -33.76 -15.63 6.48
N ASP A 253 -33.65 -16.62 7.37
CA ASP A 253 -32.97 -16.44 8.66
C ASP A 253 -31.49 -16.13 8.48
N LYS A 254 -30.88 -16.77 7.46
CA LYS A 254 -29.48 -16.51 7.09
C LYS A 254 -29.30 -15.09 6.56
N ALA A 255 -30.21 -14.61 5.72
CA ALA A 255 -30.17 -13.25 5.20
C ALA A 255 -30.21 -12.21 6.32
N ASN A 256 -31.10 -12.38 7.28
CA ASN A 256 -31.24 -11.49 8.42
C ASN A 256 -29.97 -11.50 9.31
N LYS A 257 -29.39 -12.67 9.59
CA LYS A 257 -28.16 -12.79 10.36
C LYS A 257 -26.98 -12.10 9.66
N ILE A 258 -26.84 -12.27 8.37
CA ILE A 258 -25.79 -11.62 7.57
C ILE A 258 -26.01 -10.11 7.52
N ALA A 259 -27.24 -9.63 7.38
CA ALA A 259 -27.55 -8.21 7.43
C ALA A 259 -27.10 -7.59 8.76
N ILE A 260 -27.32 -8.28 9.89
CA ILE A 260 -26.84 -7.85 11.21
C ILE A 260 -25.31 -7.71 11.23
N LYS A 261 -24.58 -8.70 10.70
CA LYS A 261 -23.11 -8.68 10.65
C LYS A 261 -22.57 -7.54 9.82
N PHE A 262 -23.24 -7.20 8.72
CA PHE A 262 -22.86 -6.05 7.88
C PHE A 262 -22.91 -4.74 8.67
N ASP A 263 -23.86 -4.58 9.58
CA ASP A 263 -24.04 -3.36 10.35
C ASP A 263 -23.35 -3.38 11.71
N THR A 264 -22.76 -4.49 12.11
CA THR A 264 -22.14 -4.66 13.41
C THR A 264 -20.68 -5.12 13.30
N THR A 265 -20.44 -6.42 13.41
CA THR A 265 -19.09 -6.99 13.55
C THR A 265 -18.18 -6.71 12.34
N TRP A 266 -18.70 -6.79 11.14
CA TRP A 266 -17.91 -6.53 9.94
C TRP A 266 -17.68 -5.04 9.72
N MET A 267 -18.67 -4.20 10.06
CA MET A 267 -18.52 -2.75 10.01
C MET A 267 -17.47 -2.27 11.02
N GLN A 268 -17.53 -2.80 12.24
CA GLN A 268 -16.54 -2.50 13.28
C GLN A 268 -15.13 -2.83 12.82
N PHE A 269 -14.92 -4.00 12.22
CA PHE A 269 -13.63 -4.42 11.69
C PHE A 269 -13.09 -3.45 10.62
N ILE A 270 -13.93 -3.03 9.67
CA ILE A 270 -13.52 -2.06 8.64
C ILE A 270 -13.17 -0.71 9.26
N TRP A 271 -13.93 -0.27 10.25
CA TRP A 271 -13.71 1.01 10.91
C TRP A 271 -12.43 1.01 11.76
N GLU A 272 -12.15 -0.09 12.47
CA GLU A 272 -10.86 -0.31 13.16
C GLU A 272 -9.69 -0.26 12.18
N ALA A 273 -9.84 -0.88 11.03
CA ALA A 273 -8.82 -0.88 9.98
C ALA A 273 -8.60 0.51 9.33
N LEU A 274 -9.54 1.42 9.47
CA LEU A 274 -9.45 2.83 9.08
C LEU A 274 -8.95 3.73 10.24
N ASP A 275 -8.41 3.14 11.29
CA ASP A 275 -7.90 3.83 12.48
C ASP A 275 -8.95 4.77 13.10
N TYR A 276 -10.19 4.29 13.19
CA TYR A 276 -11.35 5.01 13.75
C TYR A 276 -11.56 6.40 13.12
N THR A 277 -11.33 6.53 11.81
CA THR A 277 -11.49 7.82 11.13
C THR A 277 -12.86 8.42 11.38
N PRO A 278 -12.95 9.72 11.68
CA PRO A 278 -14.23 10.41 11.80
C PRO A 278 -14.91 10.64 10.44
N ASP A 279 -14.21 10.41 9.31
CA ASP A 279 -14.80 10.53 7.98
C ASP A 279 -15.61 9.27 7.62
N LEU A 280 -16.85 9.25 8.00
CA LEU A 280 -17.80 8.17 7.70
C LEU A 280 -18.00 7.92 6.21
N LYS A 281 -17.68 8.90 5.34
CA LYS A 281 -17.77 8.73 3.89
C LYS A 281 -16.69 7.77 3.35
N ALA A 282 -15.64 7.53 4.10
CA ALA A 282 -14.59 6.59 3.74
C ALA A 282 -14.97 5.12 4.00
N VAL A 283 -15.90 4.86 4.91
CA VAL A 283 -16.28 3.51 5.35
C VAL A 283 -16.95 2.71 4.23
N ASP A 284 -17.92 3.27 3.55
CA ASP A 284 -18.67 2.59 2.49
C ASP A 284 -17.78 2.17 1.30
N PRO A 285 -16.94 3.06 0.73
CA PRO A 285 -15.98 2.67 -0.32
C PRO A 285 -15.00 1.59 0.14
N SER A 286 -14.52 1.68 1.38
CA SER A 286 -13.57 0.72 1.96
C SER A 286 -14.20 -0.66 2.10
N TYR A 287 -15.44 -0.71 2.54
CA TYR A 287 -16.20 -1.95 2.62
C TYR A 287 -16.41 -2.60 1.23
N MET A 288 -16.76 -1.78 0.23
CA MET A 288 -16.89 -2.22 -1.16
C MET A 288 -15.59 -2.79 -1.70
N ASN A 289 -14.46 -2.16 -1.41
CA ASN A 289 -13.13 -2.63 -1.82
C ASN A 289 -12.78 -3.97 -1.16
N MET A 290 -13.06 -4.13 0.13
CA MET A 290 -12.86 -5.40 0.83
C MET A 290 -13.71 -6.53 0.22
N LEU A 291 -15.00 -6.29 -0.04
CA LEU A 291 -15.86 -7.28 -0.70
C LEU A 291 -15.33 -7.65 -2.10
N ARG A 292 -14.85 -6.66 -2.86
CA ARG A 292 -14.23 -6.89 -4.17
C ARG A 292 -13.00 -7.77 -4.04
N ALA A 293 -12.11 -7.49 -3.09
CA ALA A 293 -10.92 -8.30 -2.84
C ALA A 293 -11.27 -9.77 -2.54
N ILE A 294 -12.29 -10.00 -1.72
CA ILE A 294 -12.78 -11.35 -1.40
C ILE A 294 -13.34 -12.06 -2.65
N PHE A 295 -14.15 -11.39 -3.45
CA PHE A 295 -14.72 -11.99 -4.66
C PHE A 295 -13.65 -12.27 -5.72
N VAL A 296 -12.66 -11.39 -5.88
CA VAL A 296 -11.51 -11.63 -6.75
C VAL A 296 -10.71 -12.86 -6.31
N CYS A 297 -10.45 -13.00 -5.01
CA CYS A 297 -9.82 -14.22 -4.49
C CYS A 297 -10.65 -15.47 -4.81
N PHE A 298 -11.97 -15.41 -4.68
CA PHE A 298 -12.84 -16.54 -5.00
C PHE A 298 -12.82 -16.93 -6.49
N ASP A 299 -12.71 -15.95 -7.37
CA ASP A 299 -12.55 -16.20 -8.80
C ASP A 299 -11.26 -16.98 -9.07
N TYR A 300 -10.12 -16.49 -8.59
CA TYR A 300 -8.83 -17.15 -8.78
C TYR A 300 -8.77 -18.55 -8.13
N ILE A 301 -9.29 -18.70 -6.91
CA ILE A 301 -9.36 -20.02 -6.24
C ILE A 301 -10.25 -20.99 -7.02
N SER A 302 -11.26 -20.48 -7.74
CA SER A 302 -12.10 -21.26 -8.62
C SER A 302 -11.46 -21.62 -9.97
N GLY A 303 -10.22 -21.19 -10.21
CA GLY A 303 -9.42 -21.57 -11.39
C GLY A 303 -9.55 -20.60 -12.57
N TYR A 304 -9.99 -19.39 -12.36
CA TYR A 304 -9.97 -18.35 -13.40
C TYR A 304 -8.59 -17.66 -13.43
N ASP A 305 -8.02 -17.49 -14.61
CA ASP A 305 -6.76 -16.75 -14.79
C ASP A 305 -6.91 -15.23 -14.64
N LYS A 306 -8.15 -14.77 -14.69
CA LYS A 306 -8.53 -13.38 -14.45
C LYS A 306 -9.81 -13.34 -13.66
N PRO A 307 -10.04 -12.31 -12.81
CA PRO A 307 -11.32 -12.16 -12.15
C PRO A 307 -12.44 -12.13 -13.18
N LYS A 308 -13.45 -12.93 -12.95
CA LYS A 308 -14.63 -13.00 -13.84
C LYS A 308 -15.39 -11.67 -13.81
N TYR A 309 -15.45 -11.06 -12.64
CA TYR A 309 -16.09 -9.76 -12.43
C TYR A 309 -15.13 -8.84 -11.67
N LYS A 310 -14.76 -7.71 -12.27
CA LYS A 310 -13.93 -6.69 -11.63
C LYS A 310 -14.72 -5.79 -10.69
N ASP A 311 -16.01 -5.56 -11.02
CA ASP A 311 -16.89 -4.68 -10.26
C ASP A 311 -18.00 -5.49 -9.58
N ILE A 312 -18.51 -4.98 -8.46
CA ILE A 312 -19.63 -5.58 -7.73
C ILE A 312 -20.94 -5.19 -8.44
N SER A 313 -21.17 -5.80 -9.60
CA SER A 313 -22.41 -5.69 -10.37
C SER A 313 -23.45 -6.73 -9.91
N ASP A 314 -24.66 -6.64 -10.43
CA ASP A 314 -25.71 -7.64 -10.19
C ASP A 314 -25.30 -9.04 -10.71
N GLU A 315 -24.54 -9.09 -11.79
CA GLU A 315 -23.99 -10.34 -12.33
C GLU A 315 -22.93 -10.92 -11.39
N CYS A 316 -22.02 -10.08 -10.86
CA CYS A 316 -21.02 -10.47 -9.86
C CYS A 316 -21.69 -11.05 -8.62
N LEU A 317 -22.65 -10.35 -8.05
CA LEU A 317 -23.38 -10.80 -6.86
C LEU A 317 -24.16 -12.10 -7.15
N SER A 318 -24.83 -12.19 -8.31
CA SER A 318 -25.56 -13.39 -8.72
C SER A 318 -24.61 -14.58 -8.92
N HIS A 319 -23.40 -14.37 -9.43
CA HIS A 319 -22.38 -15.40 -9.57
C HIS A 319 -21.86 -15.86 -8.20
N HIS A 320 -21.39 -14.93 -7.36
CA HIS A 320 -20.74 -15.27 -6.07
C HIS A 320 -21.71 -15.70 -4.97
N LEU A 321 -22.98 -15.36 -5.07
CA LEU A 321 -24.02 -15.68 -4.08
C LEU A 321 -25.09 -16.63 -4.61
N SER A 322 -24.81 -17.36 -5.69
CA SER A 322 -25.76 -18.26 -6.37
C SER A 322 -26.13 -19.51 -5.56
N SER A 323 -25.38 -19.84 -4.51
CA SER A 323 -25.60 -21.04 -3.71
C SER A 323 -25.30 -20.81 -2.23
N ALA A 324 -25.91 -21.65 -1.39
CA ALA A 324 -25.65 -21.61 0.06
C ALA A 324 -24.17 -21.82 0.43
N ILE A 325 -23.44 -22.61 -0.37
CA ILE A 325 -22.00 -22.84 -0.18
C ILE A 325 -21.21 -21.55 -0.41
N ARG A 326 -21.47 -20.83 -1.48
CA ARG A 326 -20.79 -19.57 -1.81
C ARG A 326 -21.08 -18.46 -0.80
N VAL A 327 -22.35 -18.34 -0.38
CA VAL A 327 -22.74 -17.44 0.71
C VAL A 327 -22.00 -17.78 2.00
N ARG A 328 -21.90 -19.06 2.35
CA ARG A 328 -21.15 -19.51 3.52
C ARG A 328 -19.65 -19.18 3.40
N SER A 329 -19.06 -19.28 2.22
CA SER A 329 -17.65 -18.93 2.00
C SER A 329 -17.39 -17.44 2.24
N MET A 330 -18.21 -16.54 1.71
CA MET A 330 -18.12 -15.10 1.97
C MET A 330 -18.24 -14.78 3.46
N GLU A 331 -19.28 -15.34 4.10
CA GLU A 331 -19.49 -15.15 5.54
C GLU A 331 -18.30 -15.66 6.36
N MET A 332 -17.79 -16.83 6.05
CA MET A 332 -16.67 -17.44 6.75
C MET A 332 -15.41 -16.56 6.69
N VAL A 333 -15.09 -15.99 5.53
CA VAL A 333 -13.93 -15.09 5.39
C VAL A 333 -14.11 -13.84 6.24
N LEU A 334 -15.26 -13.16 6.13
CA LEU A 334 -15.54 -11.94 6.88
C LEU A 334 -15.62 -12.21 8.40
N ASP A 335 -16.24 -13.31 8.82
CA ASP A 335 -16.29 -13.69 10.24
C ASP A 335 -14.90 -13.98 10.79
N THR A 336 -14.06 -14.72 10.03
CA THR A 336 -12.71 -15.06 10.49
C THR A 336 -11.86 -13.80 10.62
N LEU A 337 -11.86 -12.93 9.63
CA LEU A 337 -11.08 -11.70 9.68
C LEU A 337 -11.57 -10.77 10.81
N SER A 338 -12.87 -10.52 10.90
CA SER A 338 -13.43 -9.58 11.87
C SER A 338 -13.36 -10.09 13.32
N ALA A 339 -13.55 -11.38 13.54
CA ALA A 339 -13.55 -11.96 14.90
C ALA A 339 -12.15 -12.29 15.43
N CYS A 340 -11.19 -12.57 14.53
CA CYS A 340 -9.90 -13.13 14.88
C CYS A 340 -8.70 -12.23 14.53
N HIS A 341 -8.90 -11.06 13.90
CA HIS A 341 -7.78 -10.19 13.49
C HIS A 341 -6.84 -9.79 14.65
N GLN A 342 -7.38 -9.68 15.87
CA GLN A 342 -6.56 -9.41 17.06
C GLN A 342 -5.64 -10.57 17.45
N ASN A 343 -5.87 -11.77 16.93
CA ASN A 343 -5.05 -12.96 17.19
C ASN A 343 -3.82 -13.04 16.27
N ILE A 344 -3.62 -12.07 15.39
CA ILE A 344 -2.39 -11.97 14.58
C ILE A 344 -1.19 -11.82 15.52
N PRO A 345 -0.12 -12.63 15.38
CA PRO A 345 1.12 -12.46 16.13
C PRO A 345 1.69 -11.04 15.97
N ASP A 346 2.27 -10.50 17.04
CA ASP A 346 2.76 -9.11 17.05
C ASP A 346 3.80 -8.86 15.93
N GLU A 347 4.61 -9.86 15.63
CA GLU A 347 5.62 -9.83 14.57
C GLU A 347 5.03 -9.68 13.17
N LEU A 348 3.76 -10.07 12.98
CA LEU A 348 3.06 -10.05 11.70
C LEU A 348 2.06 -8.91 11.57
N LYS A 349 1.80 -8.16 12.64
CA LYS A 349 0.77 -7.10 12.65
C LYS A 349 1.03 -6.00 11.64
N ALA A 350 2.29 -5.59 11.46
CA ALA A 350 2.65 -4.54 10.52
C ALA A 350 2.31 -4.96 9.08
N ASP A 351 2.74 -6.14 8.66
CA ASP A 351 2.50 -6.68 7.31
C ASP A 351 1.01 -6.97 7.07
N PHE A 352 0.31 -7.46 8.10
CA PHE A 352 -1.14 -7.65 8.04
C PHE A 352 -1.87 -6.33 7.82
N ASN A 353 -1.55 -5.30 8.59
CA ASN A 353 -2.18 -3.98 8.48
C ASN A 353 -1.89 -3.33 7.12
N GLU A 354 -0.70 -3.53 6.56
CA GLU A 354 -0.36 -3.08 5.22
C GLU A 354 -1.24 -3.77 4.16
N SER A 355 -1.33 -5.10 4.19
CA SER A 355 -2.16 -5.87 3.26
C SER A 355 -3.65 -5.53 3.39
N LEU A 356 -4.13 -5.32 4.63
CA LEU A 356 -5.49 -4.89 4.91
C LEU A 356 -5.75 -3.46 4.39
N SER A 357 -4.79 -2.56 4.56
CA SER A 357 -4.87 -1.19 4.04
C SER A 357 -4.96 -1.19 2.51
N SER A 358 -4.15 -2.01 1.81
CA SER A 358 -4.24 -2.18 0.34
C SER A 358 -5.61 -2.67 -0.09
N ALA A 359 -6.18 -3.65 0.63
CA ALA A 359 -7.52 -4.18 0.36
C ALA A 359 -8.61 -3.10 0.55
N ILE A 360 -8.53 -2.33 1.61
CA ILE A 360 -9.49 -1.25 1.94
C ILE A 360 -9.40 -0.09 0.94
N LYS A 361 -8.19 0.28 0.51
CA LYS A 361 -7.99 1.30 -0.52
C LYS A 361 -8.40 0.84 -1.91
N GLY A 362 -8.46 -0.47 -2.15
CA GLY A 362 -8.76 -1.05 -3.45
C GLY A 362 -7.58 -1.04 -4.41
N ASP A 363 -6.37 -0.88 -3.89
CA ASP A 363 -5.11 -0.86 -4.65
C ASP A 363 -4.31 -2.13 -4.33
N MET A 364 -4.82 -3.27 -4.77
CA MET A 364 -4.23 -4.58 -4.52
C MET A 364 -3.46 -5.09 -5.72
N HIS A 365 -2.22 -5.47 -5.48
CA HIS A 365 -1.39 -6.23 -6.41
C HIS A 365 -1.40 -7.73 -6.07
N ALA A 366 -0.81 -8.55 -6.92
CA ALA A 366 -0.78 -10.01 -6.72
C ALA A 366 -0.20 -10.42 -5.34
N GLY A 367 0.83 -9.72 -4.86
CA GLY A 367 1.41 -9.93 -3.55
C GLY A 367 0.45 -9.69 -2.39
N ASP A 368 -0.39 -8.65 -2.50
CA ASP A 368 -1.37 -8.30 -1.46
C ASP A 368 -2.48 -9.34 -1.36
N TYR A 369 -2.97 -9.86 -2.50
CA TYR A 369 -3.93 -10.97 -2.51
C TYR A 369 -3.37 -12.23 -1.85
N ILE A 370 -2.11 -12.57 -2.13
CA ILE A 370 -1.43 -13.72 -1.53
C ILE A 370 -1.33 -13.55 -0.01
N ARG A 371 -0.89 -12.39 0.47
CA ARG A 371 -0.73 -12.10 1.90
C ARG A 371 -2.08 -12.05 2.63
N LEU A 372 -3.06 -11.33 2.10
CA LEU A 372 -4.40 -11.29 2.72
C LEU A 372 -5.00 -12.69 2.85
N TYR A 373 -4.82 -13.51 1.80
CA TYR A 373 -5.31 -14.88 1.80
C TYR A 373 -4.57 -15.77 2.82
N SER A 374 -3.26 -15.61 2.98
CA SER A 374 -2.50 -16.35 3.98
C SER A 374 -2.92 -15.99 5.41
N TYR A 375 -3.09 -14.71 5.71
CA TYR A 375 -3.59 -14.27 7.01
C TYR A 375 -4.97 -14.82 7.32
N PHE A 376 -5.88 -14.78 6.34
CA PHE A 376 -7.18 -15.43 6.48
C PHE A 376 -7.04 -16.92 6.83
N LEU A 377 -6.18 -17.66 6.09
CA LEU A 377 -5.98 -19.08 6.34
C LEU A 377 -5.33 -19.34 7.71
N GLY A 378 -4.34 -18.56 8.11
CA GLY A 378 -3.69 -18.68 9.43
C GLY A 378 -4.69 -18.52 10.57
N LEU A 379 -5.56 -17.52 10.49
CA LEU A 379 -6.64 -17.29 11.44
C LEU A 379 -7.71 -18.39 11.39
N TYR A 380 -8.14 -18.76 10.19
CA TYR A 380 -9.16 -19.80 9.98
C TYR A 380 -8.73 -21.17 10.50
N LEU A 381 -7.46 -21.53 10.27
CA LEU A 381 -6.88 -22.78 10.76
C LEU A 381 -6.54 -22.73 12.26
N ASN A 382 -6.72 -21.59 12.89
CA ASN A 382 -6.37 -21.33 14.27
C ASN A 382 -4.94 -21.79 14.60
N LEU A 383 -3.98 -21.38 13.75
CA LEU A 383 -2.59 -21.72 13.95
C LEU A 383 -2.09 -21.13 15.27
N ASP A 384 -1.26 -21.89 15.99
CA ASP A 384 -0.54 -21.31 17.11
C ASP A 384 0.43 -20.21 16.62
N LYS A 385 0.77 -19.29 17.51
CA LYS A 385 1.54 -18.09 17.14
C LYS A 385 2.89 -18.42 16.49
N GLU A 386 3.57 -19.43 16.99
CA GLU A 386 4.89 -19.83 16.48
C GLU A 386 4.78 -20.42 15.07
N GLU A 387 3.85 -21.33 14.86
CA GLU A 387 3.62 -21.96 13.56
C GLU A 387 3.13 -20.93 12.54
N PHE A 388 2.31 -19.96 12.95
CA PHE A 388 1.86 -18.88 12.08
C PHE A 388 3.04 -18.03 11.58
N VAL A 389 3.91 -17.58 12.49
CA VAL A 389 5.11 -16.81 12.15
C VAL A 389 6.04 -17.59 11.22
N ILE A 390 6.23 -18.90 11.46
CA ILE A 390 7.07 -19.75 10.60
C ILE A 390 6.51 -19.84 9.18
N ARG A 391 5.20 -20.09 9.02
CA ARG A 391 4.57 -20.21 7.70
C ARG A 391 4.55 -18.89 6.95
N GLU A 392 4.29 -17.79 7.63
CA GLU A 392 4.38 -16.45 7.03
C GLU A 392 5.82 -16.09 6.64
N ARG A 393 6.83 -16.54 7.40
CA ARG A 393 8.23 -16.36 7.02
C ARG A 393 8.57 -17.12 5.73
N HIS A 394 8.13 -18.36 5.59
CA HIS A 394 8.26 -19.11 4.33
C HIS A 394 7.58 -18.36 3.18
N LEU A 395 6.37 -17.88 3.40
CA LEU A 395 5.61 -17.16 2.38
C LEU A 395 6.29 -15.85 1.96
N ARG A 396 6.78 -15.07 2.94
CA ARG A 396 7.55 -13.85 2.71
C ARG A 396 8.77 -14.14 1.82
N ASN A 397 9.54 -15.19 2.15
CA ASN A 397 10.71 -15.58 1.37
C ASN A 397 10.33 -16.01 -0.06
N LEU A 398 9.24 -16.76 -0.22
CA LEU A 398 8.73 -17.18 -1.52
C LEU A 398 8.30 -15.98 -2.36
N ILE A 399 7.56 -15.03 -1.82
CA ILE A 399 7.15 -13.81 -2.52
C ILE A 399 8.36 -13.00 -2.95
N ALA A 400 9.30 -12.74 -2.03
CA ALA A 400 10.51 -11.96 -2.29
C ALA A 400 11.39 -12.57 -3.40
N ASN A 401 11.46 -13.89 -3.47
CA ASN A 401 12.29 -14.62 -4.42
C ASN A 401 11.52 -15.17 -5.63
N SER A 402 10.30 -14.68 -5.85
CA SER A 402 9.45 -15.06 -6.99
C SER A 402 8.88 -13.82 -7.72
N ALA A 403 9.61 -12.71 -7.77
CA ALA A 403 9.13 -11.45 -8.35
C ALA A 403 8.62 -11.62 -9.80
N ASP A 404 9.31 -12.40 -10.63
CA ASP A 404 8.89 -12.70 -12.01
C ASP A 404 7.61 -13.55 -12.09
N GLN A 405 7.28 -14.30 -11.04
CA GLN A 405 6.12 -15.17 -10.95
C GLN A 405 4.94 -14.51 -10.26
N THR A 406 5.17 -13.52 -9.40
CA THR A 406 4.13 -12.82 -8.62
C THR A 406 3.40 -11.82 -9.52
N ARG A 407 2.52 -12.36 -10.38
CA ARG A 407 1.72 -11.60 -11.36
C ARG A 407 0.27 -12.08 -11.32
N GLU A 408 -0.65 -11.23 -11.75
CA GLU A 408 -2.09 -11.54 -11.76
C GLU A 408 -2.41 -12.81 -12.58
N GLU A 409 -1.76 -13.01 -13.74
CA GLU A 409 -1.99 -14.17 -14.62
C GLU A 409 -1.65 -15.50 -13.95
N ARG A 410 -0.86 -15.48 -12.88
CA ARG A 410 -0.44 -16.67 -12.12
C ARG A 410 -1.11 -16.78 -10.75
N LEU A 411 -1.99 -15.86 -10.42
CA LEU A 411 -2.52 -15.75 -9.07
C LEU A 411 -3.29 -17.00 -8.62
N THR A 412 -3.97 -17.70 -9.54
CA THR A 412 -4.60 -19.00 -9.27
C THR A 412 -3.60 -20.01 -8.69
N ASP A 413 -2.46 -20.19 -9.34
CA ASP A 413 -1.43 -21.13 -8.90
C ASP A 413 -0.73 -20.66 -7.61
N LEU A 414 -0.49 -19.35 -7.48
CA LEU A 414 0.10 -18.74 -6.29
C LEU A 414 -0.79 -18.91 -5.05
N LEU A 415 -2.09 -18.67 -5.15
CA LEU A 415 -3.04 -18.89 -4.06
C LEU A 415 -3.16 -20.38 -3.68
N ASN A 416 -3.10 -21.28 -4.66
CA ASN A 416 -3.06 -22.73 -4.41
C ASN A 416 -1.79 -23.14 -3.63
N ASP A 417 -0.63 -22.63 -4.03
CA ASP A 417 0.63 -22.90 -3.30
C ASP A 417 0.63 -22.29 -1.90
N THR A 418 0.07 -21.07 -1.75
CA THR A 418 -0.15 -20.43 -0.44
C THR A 418 -1.04 -21.28 0.44
N SER A 419 -2.15 -21.81 -0.11
CA SER A 419 -3.02 -22.72 0.64
C SER A 419 -2.28 -23.97 1.11
N ARG A 420 -1.46 -24.60 0.25
CA ARG A 420 -0.64 -25.77 0.61
C ARG A 420 0.34 -25.45 1.75
N LEU A 421 0.99 -24.31 1.65
CA LEU A 421 1.93 -23.84 2.69
C LEU A 421 1.20 -23.62 4.00
N MET A 422 0.09 -22.88 4.00
CA MET A 422 -0.66 -22.58 5.23
C MET A 422 -1.33 -23.80 5.86
N HIS A 423 -1.53 -24.90 5.11
CA HIS A 423 -1.95 -26.19 5.64
C HIS A 423 -0.77 -27.09 6.09
N GLY A 424 0.47 -26.58 6.12
CA GLY A 424 1.65 -27.36 6.53
C GLY A 424 2.02 -28.46 5.53
N GLN A 425 1.76 -28.25 4.25
CA GLN A 425 1.99 -29.25 3.21
C GLN A 425 3.21 -28.95 2.33
N LEU A 426 4.07 -28.03 2.76
CA LEU A 426 5.24 -27.60 1.99
C LEU A 426 6.11 -28.78 1.54
N LEU A 427 6.37 -29.76 2.42
CA LEU A 427 7.18 -30.95 2.14
C LEU A 427 6.45 -32.01 1.30
N LYS A 428 5.13 -31.92 1.13
CA LYS A 428 4.34 -32.92 0.38
C LYS A 428 4.37 -32.72 -1.13
N PHE A 429 4.72 -31.54 -1.60
CA PHE A 429 4.69 -31.19 -3.03
C PHE A 429 6.11 -30.88 -3.51
N SER A 430 6.64 -31.70 -4.39
CA SER A 430 8.01 -31.58 -4.90
C SER A 430 8.29 -30.30 -5.68
N LYS A 431 7.24 -29.62 -6.19
CA LYS A 431 7.37 -28.37 -6.95
C LYS A 431 6.21 -27.42 -6.64
N ALA A 432 6.52 -26.13 -6.61
CA ALA A 432 5.51 -25.08 -6.70
C ALA A 432 4.85 -25.08 -8.07
N LYS A 433 3.60 -24.64 -8.12
CA LYS A 433 2.92 -24.31 -9.37
C LYS A 433 3.04 -22.82 -9.70
N GLY A 434 2.88 -21.97 -8.69
CA GLY A 434 2.89 -20.53 -8.79
C GLY A 434 4.26 -19.91 -8.52
N PHE A 435 4.90 -20.24 -7.40
CA PHE A 435 6.19 -19.68 -6.99
C PHE A 435 7.38 -20.20 -7.79
N ASN A 436 8.53 -19.54 -7.64
CA ASN A 436 9.79 -19.99 -8.22
C ASN A 436 10.17 -21.36 -7.63
N SER A 437 10.50 -22.32 -8.51
CA SER A 437 10.80 -23.69 -8.08
C SER A 437 12.08 -23.81 -7.26
N LEU A 438 13.08 -22.97 -7.52
CA LEU A 438 14.32 -22.97 -6.71
C LEU A 438 14.04 -22.41 -5.31
N SER A 439 13.29 -21.33 -5.21
CA SER A 439 12.87 -20.77 -3.93
C SER A 439 12.00 -21.76 -3.15
N TRP A 440 11.07 -22.44 -3.81
CA TRP A 440 10.25 -23.47 -3.17
C TRP A 440 11.10 -24.61 -2.59
N ASN A 441 12.08 -25.10 -3.35
CA ASN A 441 13.00 -26.15 -2.89
C ASN A 441 13.84 -25.67 -1.70
N GLU A 442 14.29 -24.43 -1.70
CA GLU A 442 15.02 -23.86 -0.56
C GLU A 442 14.14 -23.83 0.69
N GLU A 443 12.90 -23.35 0.57
CA GLU A 443 11.98 -23.32 1.71
C GLU A 443 11.64 -24.74 2.23
N GLN A 444 11.62 -25.76 1.36
CA GLN A 444 11.49 -27.15 1.80
C GLN A 444 12.69 -27.63 2.62
N GLN A 445 13.91 -27.24 2.23
CA GLN A 445 15.13 -27.58 2.99
C GLN A 445 15.15 -26.90 4.37
N LYS A 446 14.72 -25.64 4.43
CA LYS A 446 14.55 -24.89 5.68
C LYS A 446 13.53 -25.54 6.59
N GLU A 447 12.37 -25.93 6.04
CA GLU A 447 11.31 -26.61 6.76
C GLU A 447 11.77 -27.97 7.31
N GLY A 448 12.60 -28.69 6.54
CA GLY A 448 13.19 -29.98 6.99
C GLY A 448 14.21 -29.85 8.12
N SER A 449 14.70 -28.63 8.40
CA SER A 449 15.75 -28.37 9.41
C SER A 449 15.45 -27.10 10.21
N ARG A 450 14.23 -26.96 10.71
CA ARG A 450 13.69 -25.75 11.38
C ARG A 450 14.62 -25.19 12.48
N ASP A 451 15.18 -26.04 13.34
CA ASP A 451 16.01 -25.57 14.45
C ASP A 451 17.30 -24.89 13.97
N VAL A 452 17.93 -25.47 12.95
CA VAL A 452 19.10 -24.84 12.31
C VAL A 452 18.71 -23.58 11.59
N TRP A 453 17.62 -23.61 10.85
CA TRP A 453 17.11 -22.46 10.11
C TRP A 453 16.78 -21.26 11.02
N ARG A 454 16.17 -21.49 12.17
CA ARG A 454 15.92 -20.42 13.17
C ARG A 454 17.20 -19.66 13.54
N SER A 455 18.34 -20.34 13.63
CA SER A 455 19.63 -19.69 13.90
C SER A 455 20.13 -18.79 12.76
N LEU A 456 19.48 -18.86 11.58
CA LEU A 456 19.81 -18.09 10.38
C LEU A 456 18.86 -16.90 10.14
N TYR A 457 17.75 -16.78 10.88
CA TYR A 457 16.75 -15.72 10.72
C TYR A 457 17.35 -14.32 10.69
N GLN A 458 18.29 -14.04 11.59
CA GLN A 458 18.95 -12.75 11.66
C GLN A 458 19.72 -12.34 10.40
N TYR A 459 20.01 -13.28 9.51
CA TYR A 459 20.68 -13.04 8.24
C TYR A 459 19.62 -12.86 7.12
N GLU A 460 18.58 -13.69 7.12
CA GLU A 460 17.47 -13.55 6.18
C GLU A 460 16.74 -12.20 6.31
N ASP A 461 16.72 -11.62 7.51
CA ASP A 461 16.07 -10.34 7.80
C ASP A 461 16.88 -9.13 7.31
N VAL A 462 18.09 -9.33 6.79
CA VAL A 462 18.84 -8.28 6.10
C VAL A 462 18.16 -8.00 4.75
N SER A 463 17.80 -6.77 4.49
CA SER A 463 17.01 -6.34 3.31
C SER A 463 17.62 -6.77 1.98
N GLU A 464 18.95 -6.78 1.91
CA GLU A 464 19.71 -7.15 0.71
C GLU A 464 19.84 -8.67 0.52
N ILE A 465 19.62 -9.45 1.58
CA ILE A 465 19.58 -10.94 1.55
C ILE A 465 18.15 -11.40 1.30
N ASN A 466 17.18 -10.78 1.98
CA ASN A 466 15.75 -10.92 1.76
C ASN A 466 15.27 -12.37 1.63
N GLY A 467 15.59 -13.17 2.62
CA GLY A 467 15.09 -14.53 2.78
C GLY A 467 15.75 -15.61 1.94
N THR A 468 16.73 -15.30 1.05
CA THR A 468 17.45 -16.34 0.32
C THR A 468 18.80 -16.69 0.95
N LEU A 469 19.06 -17.96 1.16
CA LEU A 469 20.34 -18.51 1.63
C LEU A 469 21.07 -19.27 0.53
N GLN A 470 20.34 -19.75 -0.49
CA GLN A 470 20.87 -20.57 -1.56
C GLN A 470 21.99 -19.89 -2.35
N ALA A 471 21.89 -18.59 -2.59
CA ALA A 471 22.95 -17.85 -3.29
C ALA A 471 24.29 -17.90 -2.52
N PHE A 472 24.23 -17.93 -1.19
CA PHE A 472 25.42 -17.94 -0.30
C PHE A 472 26.08 -19.31 -0.19
N THR A 473 25.51 -20.35 -0.80
CA THR A 473 26.08 -21.71 -0.79
C THR A 473 27.17 -21.92 -1.86
N THR A 474 27.25 -21.02 -2.83
CA THR A 474 28.19 -21.10 -3.95
C THR A 474 29.63 -21.30 -3.45
N GLY A 475 30.26 -22.39 -3.89
CA GLY A 475 31.64 -22.72 -3.51
C GLY A 475 31.80 -23.28 -2.09
N LEU A 476 30.72 -23.48 -1.32
CA LEU A 476 30.80 -24.15 0.00
C LEU A 476 30.66 -25.68 -0.07
N ASN A 477 30.02 -26.17 -1.14
CA ASN A 477 29.93 -27.59 -1.46
C ASN A 477 29.93 -27.81 -2.98
N ASP A 478 30.11 -29.04 -3.43
CA ASP A 478 30.29 -29.39 -4.82
C ASP A 478 29.01 -29.18 -5.67
N ASP A 479 27.82 -29.31 -5.08
CA ASP A 479 26.54 -29.19 -5.78
C ASP A 479 25.87 -27.82 -5.59
N GLY A 480 26.47 -26.92 -4.80
CA GLY A 480 25.97 -25.58 -4.54
C GLY A 480 24.58 -25.53 -3.88
N LYS A 481 24.14 -26.62 -3.24
CA LYS A 481 22.83 -26.68 -2.59
C LYS A 481 22.91 -26.37 -1.10
N LEU A 482 21.79 -25.89 -0.56
CA LEU A 482 21.66 -25.67 0.87
C LEU A 482 21.62 -27.01 1.60
N ASP A 483 22.58 -27.27 2.49
CA ASP A 483 22.65 -28.48 3.31
C ASP A 483 22.66 -28.11 4.81
N LEU A 484 21.47 -27.92 5.36
CA LEU A 484 21.30 -27.54 6.75
C LEU A 484 21.53 -28.72 7.74
N ASN A 485 21.70 -29.94 7.25
CA ASN A 485 22.00 -31.10 8.08
C ASN A 485 23.51 -31.29 8.32
N ASN A 486 24.35 -30.65 7.53
CA ASN A 486 25.80 -30.71 7.68
C ASN A 486 26.31 -29.53 8.53
N SER A 487 26.78 -29.84 9.75
CA SER A 487 27.20 -28.80 10.70
C SER A 487 28.41 -27.98 10.24
N SER A 488 29.37 -28.59 9.51
CA SER A 488 30.52 -27.84 8.97
C SER A 488 30.12 -26.90 7.85
N PHE A 489 29.20 -27.31 6.96
CA PHE A 489 28.59 -26.45 5.94
C PHE A 489 27.83 -25.29 6.58
N VAL A 490 26.99 -25.56 7.57
CA VAL A 490 26.23 -24.52 8.28
C VAL A 490 27.17 -23.52 8.95
N GLN A 491 28.29 -23.96 9.51
CA GLN A 491 29.28 -23.05 10.12
C GLN A 491 29.91 -22.12 9.04
N SER A 492 30.30 -22.68 7.90
CA SER A 492 30.85 -21.92 6.76
C SER A 492 29.84 -20.94 6.20
N LEU A 493 28.59 -21.37 6.05
CA LEU A 493 27.48 -20.51 5.62
C LEU A 493 27.24 -19.35 6.60
N LYS A 494 27.18 -19.64 7.92
CA LYS A 494 27.06 -18.60 8.95
C LYS A 494 28.18 -17.59 8.92
N ASN A 495 29.41 -18.03 8.69
CA ASN A 495 30.55 -17.13 8.57
C ASN A 495 30.38 -16.17 7.40
N ARG A 496 30.07 -16.68 6.20
CA ARG A 496 29.83 -15.87 5.01
C ARG A 496 28.64 -14.91 5.18
N LEU A 497 27.52 -15.42 5.68
CA LEU A 497 26.34 -14.59 5.98
C LEU A 497 26.65 -13.52 7.03
N GLY A 498 27.48 -13.82 8.02
CA GLY A 498 27.92 -12.85 9.02
C GLY A 498 28.73 -11.72 8.41
N LYS A 499 29.60 -12.02 7.46
CA LYS A 499 30.38 -11.03 6.71
C LYS A 499 29.51 -10.18 5.78
N ALA A 500 28.58 -10.81 5.06
CA ALA A 500 27.61 -10.09 4.23
C ALA A 500 26.71 -9.17 5.08
N LYS A 501 26.19 -9.67 6.21
CA LYS A 501 25.41 -8.87 7.15
C LYS A 501 26.23 -7.68 7.68
N HIS A 502 27.50 -7.91 8.09
CA HIS A 502 28.39 -6.83 8.52
C HIS A 502 28.51 -5.77 7.44
N PHE A 503 28.75 -6.17 6.20
CA PHE A 503 28.87 -5.22 5.08
C PHE A 503 27.60 -4.38 4.90
N PHE A 504 26.43 -4.99 4.78
CA PHE A 504 25.19 -4.25 4.51
C PHE A 504 24.76 -3.38 5.69
N VAL A 505 24.76 -3.94 6.91
CA VAL A 505 24.31 -3.22 8.11
C VAL A 505 25.29 -2.08 8.46
N SER A 506 26.60 -2.33 8.41
CA SER A 506 27.59 -1.26 8.68
C SER A 506 27.53 -0.18 7.61
N SER A 507 27.42 -0.55 6.33
CA SER A 507 27.26 0.43 5.25
C SER A 507 26.05 1.33 5.45
N ALA A 508 24.92 0.79 5.92
CA ALA A 508 23.71 1.55 6.24
C ALA A 508 23.94 2.48 7.45
N ASN A 509 24.53 1.96 8.53
CA ASN A 509 24.83 2.72 9.74
C ASN A 509 25.83 3.85 9.48
N GLU A 510 26.84 3.61 8.63
CA GLU A 510 27.84 4.57 8.19
C GLU A 510 27.32 5.51 7.09
N LYS A 511 26.06 5.31 6.63
CA LYS A 511 25.39 6.11 5.58
C LYS A 511 26.18 6.17 4.27
N LEU A 512 26.79 5.05 3.89
CA LEU A 512 27.57 4.97 2.67
C LEU A 512 26.66 5.03 1.44
N ARG A 513 27.06 5.84 0.44
CA ARG A 513 26.40 5.87 -0.86
C ARG A 513 26.71 4.60 -1.65
N GLU A 514 25.91 4.30 -2.67
CA GLU A 514 26.08 3.08 -3.46
C GLU A 514 27.45 2.97 -4.13
N GLU A 515 28.02 4.08 -4.61
CA GLU A 515 29.37 4.12 -5.19
C GLU A 515 30.43 3.75 -4.14
N GLN A 516 30.26 4.19 -2.92
CA GLN A 516 31.18 3.88 -1.81
C GLN A 516 31.10 2.40 -1.42
N LYS A 517 29.89 1.83 -1.39
CA LYS A 517 29.68 0.39 -1.15
C LYS A 517 30.36 -0.44 -2.26
N ARG A 518 30.19 -0.03 -3.52
CA ARG A 518 30.85 -0.66 -4.67
C ARG A 518 32.37 -0.59 -4.58
N SER A 519 32.89 0.59 -4.28
CA SER A 519 34.34 0.80 -4.08
C SER A 519 34.89 -0.11 -2.97
N ALA A 520 34.20 -0.19 -1.82
CA ALA A 520 34.62 -1.03 -0.72
C ALA A 520 34.73 -2.52 -1.11
N LEU A 521 33.75 -3.07 -1.81
CA LEU A 521 33.80 -4.46 -2.29
C LEU A 521 34.87 -4.67 -3.36
N LEU A 522 34.97 -3.75 -4.35
CA LEU A 522 35.97 -3.84 -5.41
C LEU A 522 37.39 -3.71 -4.89
N SER A 523 37.61 -3.05 -3.76
CA SER A 523 38.93 -3.00 -3.13
C SER A 523 39.43 -4.38 -2.69
N LEU A 524 38.47 -5.25 -2.28
CA LEU A 524 38.77 -6.62 -1.83
C LEU A 524 38.87 -7.61 -3.01
N GLY A 525 37.96 -7.53 -3.96
CA GLY A 525 37.91 -8.46 -5.07
C GLY A 525 36.96 -8.03 -6.20
N ASP A 526 37.05 -8.74 -7.34
CA ASP A 526 36.11 -8.56 -8.44
C ASP A 526 34.81 -9.31 -8.15
N TYR A 527 33.78 -8.58 -7.71
CA TYR A 527 32.44 -9.14 -7.47
C TYR A 527 31.49 -8.95 -8.67
N SER A 528 31.98 -8.40 -9.79
CA SER A 528 31.13 -8.16 -10.95
C SER A 528 30.53 -9.46 -11.46
N MET A 529 29.29 -9.38 -11.96
CA MET A 529 28.58 -10.51 -12.52
C MET A 529 28.39 -10.38 -14.03
N CYS A 530 28.37 -11.51 -14.76
CA CYS A 530 28.03 -11.57 -16.19
C CYS A 530 26.54 -11.85 -16.38
N ARG A 531 25.92 -11.22 -17.35
CA ARG A 531 24.57 -11.56 -17.79
C ARG A 531 24.63 -12.82 -18.66
N LEU A 532 23.69 -13.76 -18.43
CA LEU A 532 23.66 -15.08 -19.08
C LEU A 532 23.76 -15.06 -20.60
N ASN A 533 23.25 -14.04 -21.28
CA ASN A 533 23.20 -13.96 -22.75
C ASN A 533 24.07 -12.83 -23.33
N HIS A 534 24.94 -12.22 -22.53
CA HIS A 534 25.79 -11.11 -22.93
C HIS A 534 27.15 -11.26 -22.27
N GLU A 535 28.00 -12.15 -22.78
CA GLU A 535 29.24 -12.49 -22.13
C GLU A 535 30.26 -11.36 -22.07
N GLY A 536 30.13 -10.35 -22.93
CA GLY A 536 30.98 -9.16 -22.94
C GLY A 536 30.62 -8.10 -21.91
N TYR A 537 29.49 -8.25 -21.18
CA TYR A 537 29.02 -7.25 -20.25
C TYR A 537 29.09 -7.75 -18.82
N ARG A 538 29.69 -6.96 -17.93
CA ARG A 538 29.72 -7.22 -16.50
C ARG A 538 29.01 -6.12 -15.75
N TYR A 539 28.39 -6.50 -14.66
CA TYR A 539 27.65 -5.62 -13.78
C TYR A 539 28.30 -5.64 -12.39
N TYR A 540 28.68 -4.46 -11.90
CA TYR A 540 29.25 -4.31 -10.57
C TYR A 540 28.43 -3.37 -9.68
N GLY A 541 27.44 -2.74 -10.25
CA GLY A 541 26.51 -1.85 -9.56
C GLY A 541 25.20 -2.52 -9.25
N VAL A 542 24.36 -1.82 -8.50
CA VAL A 542 23.01 -2.24 -8.16
C VAL A 542 22.12 -2.14 -9.40
N ILE A 543 21.48 -3.23 -9.78
CA ILE A 543 20.54 -3.29 -10.91
C ILE A 543 19.14 -3.02 -10.35
N ASN A 544 18.42 -2.06 -10.94
CA ASN A 544 17.09 -1.64 -10.45
C ASN A 544 17.07 -1.25 -8.96
N GLY A 545 18.15 -0.65 -8.46
CA GLY A 545 18.25 -0.23 -7.07
C GLY A 545 18.34 -1.37 -6.04
N SER A 546 18.64 -2.60 -6.48
CA SER A 546 18.57 -3.76 -5.58
C SER A 546 19.83 -4.63 -5.58
N TRP A 547 20.48 -4.75 -4.41
CA TRP A 547 21.55 -5.71 -4.17
C TRP A 547 21.10 -7.16 -4.28
N GLN A 548 19.81 -7.43 -4.19
CA GLN A 548 19.24 -8.76 -4.39
C GLN A 548 19.55 -9.35 -5.76
N ASN A 549 19.86 -8.52 -6.74
CA ASN A 549 20.39 -8.98 -8.01
C ASN A 549 21.72 -9.73 -7.89
N PHE A 550 22.49 -9.53 -6.82
CA PHE A 550 23.73 -10.24 -6.53
C PHE A 550 23.54 -11.36 -5.51
N THR A 551 22.53 -11.25 -4.63
CA THR A 551 22.30 -12.17 -3.50
C THR A 551 21.13 -13.12 -3.70
N GLY A 552 20.23 -12.84 -4.67
CA GLY A 552 19.01 -13.62 -4.91
C GLY A 552 19.14 -14.69 -6.00
N TYR A 553 18.01 -15.28 -6.42
CA TYR A 553 17.92 -16.21 -7.54
C TYR A 553 17.86 -15.44 -8.86
N HIS A 554 18.89 -15.54 -9.73
CA HIS A 554 19.02 -14.63 -10.84
C HIS A 554 19.09 -15.21 -12.22
N LYS A 555 18.73 -14.32 -13.16
CA LYS A 555 19.10 -14.37 -14.58
C LYS A 555 20.62 -14.34 -14.82
N PHE A 556 21.42 -13.95 -13.83
CA PHE A 556 22.86 -13.73 -13.95
C PHE A 556 23.71 -14.86 -13.38
N GLY A 557 23.14 -15.86 -12.81
CA GLY A 557 23.55 -16.88 -11.85
C GLY A 557 24.91 -17.56 -11.96
N SER A 558 25.52 -17.81 -13.13
CA SER A 558 26.66 -18.73 -13.18
C SER A 558 28.05 -18.09 -12.94
N ARG A 559 28.14 -16.75 -12.92
CA ARG A 559 29.41 -16.01 -12.76
C ARG A 559 29.33 -14.93 -11.68
N ASN A 560 28.52 -15.16 -10.64
CA ASN A 560 28.41 -14.25 -9.50
C ASN A 560 29.54 -14.53 -8.52
N ARG A 561 30.50 -13.61 -8.44
CA ARG A 561 31.68 -13.70 -7.56
C ARG A 561 31.53 -12.99 -6.23
N ILE A 562 30.40 -12.37 -5.97
CA ILE A 562 30.20 -11.58 -4.74
C ILE A 562 30.38 -12.44 -3.48
N MET A 563 30.08 -13.73 -3.55
CA MET A 563 30.22 -14.66 -2.43
C MET A 563 31.69 -14.85 -2.02
N GLU A 564 32.58 -14.94 -3.02
CA GLU A 564 34.04 -15.02 -2.79
C GLU A 564 34.56 -13.73 -2.17
N VAL A 565 34.03 -12.58 -2.60
CA VAL A 565 34.44 -11.27 -2.06
C VAL A 565 33.92 -11.08 -0.63
N PHE A 566 32.71 -11.56 -0.32
CA PHE A 566 32.22 -11.55 1.06
C PHE A 566 33.15 -12.37 2.01
N ASP A 567 33.72 -13.45 1.54
CA ASP A 567 34.66 -14.26 2.32
C ASP A 567 35.98 -13.50 2.65
N LEU A 568 36.30 -12.44 1.92
CA LEU A 568 37.47 -11.58 2.16
C LEU A 568 37.21 -10.46 3.17
N ILE A 569 35.96 -10.19 3.54
CA ILE A 569 35.62 -9.11 4.46
C ILE A 569 36.18 -9.42 5.85
N ASP A 570 36.86 -8.43 6.41
CA ASP A 570 37.26 -8.40 7.83
C ASP A 570 36.20 -7.64 8.64
N THR A 571 35.46 -8.36 9.45
CA THR A 571 34.37 -7.79 10.26
C THR A 571 34.85 -6.92 11.42
N SER A 572 36.13 -6.86 11.68
CA SER A 572 36.75 -5.97 12.67
C SER A 572 36.98 -4.55 12.12
N VAL A 573 36.88 -4.37 10.80
CA VAL A 573 37.15 -3.11 10.12
C VAL A 573 35.84 -2.50 9.62
N PRO A 574 35.59 -1.18 9.84
CA PRO A 574 34.43 -0.52 9.30
C PRO A 574 34.47 -0.47 7.77
N VAL A 575 33.32 -0.54 7.12
CA VAL A 575 33.23 -0.60 5.66
C VAL A 575 33.79 0.69 5.01
N SER A 576 33.60 1.82 5.66
CA SER A 576 34.18 3.11 5.21
C SER A 576 35.71 3.08 5.07
N ALA A 577 36.41 2.29 5.87
CA ALA A 577 37.86 2.14 5.74
C ALA A 577 38.33 1.36 4.50
N MET A 578 37.41 0.65 3.84
CA MET A 578 37.65 -0.08 2.59
C MET A 578 37.39 0.82 1.36
N VAL A 579 36.64 1.91 1.54
CA VAL A 579 36.29 2.82 0.43
C VAL A 579 37.55 3.53 -0.06
N GLY A 580 37.75 3.51 -1.38
CA GLY A 580 38.92 4.13 -2.00
C GLY A 580 40.26 3.41 -1.74
N CYS A 581 40.26 2.25 -1.08
CA CYS A 581 41.49 1.53 -0.74
C CYS A 581 42.07 0.80 -1.96
N THR A 582 43.13 1.32 -2.54
CA THR A 582 43.83 0.74 -3.71
C THR A 582 45.02 -0.12 -3.36
N LYS A 583 45.23 -0.47 -2.07
CA LYS A 583 46.41 -1.25 -1.64
C LYS A 583 46.63 -2.57 -2.33
N THR A 584 45.54 -3.20 -2.76
CA THR A 584 45.54 -4.51 -3.40
C THR A 584 45.23 -4.48 -4.91
N VAL A 585 45.14 -3.28 -5.48
CA VAL A 585 44.74 -3.08 -6.87
C VAL A 585 45.74 -2.12 -7.53
N CYS A 586 46.32 -2.50 -8.66
CA CYS A 586 47.27 -1.69 -9.41
C CYS A 586 46.59 -0.89 -10.53
N PRO A 587 47.22 0.20 -11.02
CA PRO A 587 46.66 1.06 -12.07
C PRO A 587 46.41 0.35 -13.40
N GLU A 588 47.04 -0.78 -13.66
CA GLU A 588 46.78 -1.59 -14.89
C GLU A 588 45.47 -2.38 -14.81
N ASN A 589 44.85 -2.41 -13.61
CA ASN A 589 43.58 -3.10 -13.41
C ASN A 589 42.44 -2.07 -13.33
N TRP A 590 41.38 -2.30 -14.10
CA TRP A 590 40.19 -1.45 -14.12
C TRP A 590 39.60 -1.19 -12.71
N ARG A 591 39.71 -2.16 -11.79
CA ARG A 591 39.20 -2.02 -10.42
C ARG A 591 39.88 -0.87 -9.67
N TYR A 592 41.14 -0.57 -9.98
CA TYR A 592 41.85 0.54 -9.39
C TYR A 592 41.09 1.86 -9.57
N TYR A 593 40.64 2.14 -10.80
CA TYR A 593 39.91 3.35 -11.12
C TYR A 593 38.51 3.36 -10.51
N ALA A 594 37.80 2.25 -10.55
CA ALA A 594 36.49 2.11 -9.93
C ALA A 594 36.55 2.26 -8.38
N VAL A 595 37.64 1.86 -7.75
CA VAL A 595 37.88 2.01 -6.32
C VAL A 595 38.33 3.44 -5.98
N LYS A 596 39.35 3.95 -6.66
CA LYS A 596 39.97 5.25 -6.34
C LYS A 596 39.03 6.41 -6.64
N TYR A 597 38.32 6.36 -7.75
CA TYR A 597 37.43 7.42 -8.23
C TYR A 597 35.95 7.14 -8.01
N ALA A 598 35.62 6.36 -7.00
CA ALA A 598 34.24 6.07 -6.63
C ALA A 598 33.49 7.37 -6.30
N GLY A 599 32.38 7.61 -6.96
CA GLY A 599 31.60 8.84 -6.82
C GLY A 599 32.00 9.95 -7.81
N GLU A 600 33.17 9.87 -8.44
CA GLU A 600 33.61 10.78 -9.50
C GLU A 600 33.39 10.17 -10.89
N ILE A 601 33.39 8.86 -10.99
CA ILE A 601 33.01 8.08 -12.20
C ILE A 601 31.48 7.87 -12.23
N THR A 602 30.74 8.73 -11.61
CA THR A 602 29.28 8.70 -11.68
C THR A 602 28.86 9.51 -12.89
N VAL A 603 28.06 8.88 -13.65
CA VAL A 603 27.43 9.27 -14.88
C VAL A 603 27.03 10.72 -14.95
N ALA A 604 27.47 11.41 -15.99
CA ALA A 604 27.11 12.78 -16.31
C ALA A 604 25.62 13.00 -16.65
N TYR A 605 24.80 11.99 -16.68
CA TYR A 605 23.37 12.09 -16.94
C TYR A 605 22.52 11.47 -15.86
N ARG A 606 21.86 12.38 -15.10
CA ARG A 606 20.73 12.19 -14.18
C ARG A 606 20.75 10.89 -13.36
N SER A 607 21.11 11.05 -12.09
CA SER A 607 20.61 10.31 -10.94
C SER A 607 19.75 9.07 -11.28
N THR A 608 20.34 8.04 -11.73
CA THR A 608 19.72 6.73 -11.67
C THR A 608 20.76 5.79 -11.09
N ASP A 609 20.37 5.08 -10.05
CA ASP A 609 21.17 4.11 -9.32
C ASP A 609 21.59 2.88 -10.15
N TYR A 610 21.60 3.00 -11.46
CA TYR A 610 21.78 1.92 -12.42
C TYR A 610 23.10 2.06 -13.15
N GLY A 611 24.18 1.62 -12.52
CA GLY A 611 25.47 1.54 -13.21
C GLY A 611 25.76 0.11 -13.66
N TYR A 612 25.96 -0.10 -14.94
CA TYR A 612 26.55 -1.31 -15.50
C TYR A 612 28.01 -1.07 -15.80
N LEU A 613 28.88 -1.92 -15.31
CA LEU A 613 30.28 -1.91 -15.73
C LEU A 613 30.40 -2.73 -16.99
N TYR A 614 30.91 -2.11 -18.01
CA TYR A 614 31.14 -2.70 -19.30
C TYR A 614 32.62 -2.81 -19.57
N PHE A 615 33.08 -4.00 -19.99
CA PHE A 615 34.41 -4.23 -20.48
C PHE A 615 34.35 -4.53 -21.97
N GLN A 616 35.07 -3.78 -22.75
CA GLN A 616 35.35 -4.14 -24.09
C GLN A 616 36.79 -4.66 -24.23
N ARG A 617 36.96 -5.78 -24.91
CA ARG A 617 38.24 -6.23 -25.34
C ARG A 617 38.57 -5.60 -26.65
N ALA A 618 39.83 -5.18 -26.77
CA ALA A 618 40.35 -4.63 -28.03
C ALA A 618 40.44 -5.64 -29.20
N GLU A 619 40.44 -6.93 -28.95
CA GLU A 619 40.77 -7.88 -30.02
C GLU A 619 39.81 -9.07 -30.23
N GLU A 620 38.86 -9.38 -29.36
CA GLU A 620 37.92 -10.51 -29.56
C GLU A 620 36.52 -10.25 -29.01
N GLN A 621 35.56 -10.07 -29.89
CA GLN A 621 34.17 -9.80 -29.53
C GLN A 621 33.42 -10.94 -28.80
N ASN A 622 34.02 -12.13 -28.66
CA ASN A 622 33.29 -13.33 -28.24
C ASN A 622 33.88 -14.10 -27.04
N SER A 623 35.04 -13.72 -26.50
CA SER A 623 35.59 -14.43 -25.34
C SER A 623 35.92 -13.49 -24.21
N PHE A 624 35.20 -13.67 -23.10
CA PHE A 624 35.42 -12.93 -21.87
C PHE A 624 36.57 -13.57 -21.07
N ASP A 625 37.68 -12.86 -20.90
CA ASP A 625 38.75 -13.24 -19.99
C ASP A 625 38.62 -12.43 -18.68
N PRO A 626 38.31 -13.08 -17.54
CA PRO A 626 38.21 -12.41 -16.26
C PRO A 626 39.52 -11.76 -15.80
N ASN A 627 40.66 -12.12 -16.41
CA ASN A 627 41.99 -11.60 -16.08
C ASN A 627 42.50 -10.57 -17.09
N ALA A 628 41.72 -10.25 -18.14
CA ALA A 628 42.14 -9.21 -19.06
C ALA A 628 42.09 -7.86 -18.34
N SER A 629 43.23 -7.22 -18.22
CA SER A 629 43.32 -5.82 -17.87
C SER A 629 42.96 -5.01 -19.12
N SER A 630 41.72 -4.55 -19.16
CA SER A 630 41.30 -3.60 -20.18
C SER A 630 41.05 -2.26 -19.48
N LEU A 631 41.59 -1.19 -20.02
CA LEU A 631 41.34 0.17 -19.55
C LEU A 631 39.99 0.73 -20.03
N ASP A 632 39.34 0.02 -20.93
CA ASP A 632 38.05 0.37 -21.45
C ASP A 632 36.95 0.05 -20.42
N VAL A 633 36.90 0.84 -19.40
CA VAL A 633 35.87 0.75 -18.36
C VAL A 633 34.77 1.74 -18.69
N CYS A 634 33.68 1.24 -19.20
CA CYS A 634 32.48 2.02 -19.47
C CYS A 634 31.40 1.69 -18.45
N ILE A 635 30.75 2.71 -17.92
CA ILE A 635 29.58 2.54 -17.06
C ILE A 635 28.35 2.74 -17.92
N LEU A 636 27.57 1.66 -18.12
CA LEU A 636 26.34 1.67 -18.88
C LEU A 636 25.16 2.05 -17.98
N GLN A 637 24.33 2.98 -18.45
CA GLN A 637 23.01 3.21 -17.88
C GLN A 637 21.95 2.32 -18.52
N SER A 638 20.92 1.94 -17.74
CA SER A 638 19.83 1.10 -18.22
C SER A 638 19.09 1.74 -19.39
N GLY A 639 18.94 1.02 -20.49
CA GLY A 639 18.10 1.36 -21.63
C GLY A 639 18.73 2.17 -22.75
N TYR A 640 19.87 2.82 -22.50
CA TYR A 640 20.66 3.52 -23.53
C TYR A 640 22.14 3.34 -23.23
N PHE A 641 22.91 3.08 -24.26
CA PHE A 641 24.38 3.00 -24.17
C PHE A 641 24.93 4.42 -24.00
N SER A 642 25.05 4.89 -22.77
CA SER A 642 25.90 6.03 -22.48
C SER A 642 27.11 5.49 -21.73
N ALA A 643 28.28 5.67 -22.29
CA ALA A 643 29.52 5.21 -21.70
C ALA A 643 30.27 6.39 -21.07
N THR A 644 30.65 6.26 -19.79
CA THR A 644 31.53 7.20 -19.11
C THR A 644 32.78 6.44 -18.72
N ASN A 645 33.93 6.88 -19.15
CA ASN A 645 35.19 6.24 -18.80
C ASN A 645 35.87 6.86 -17.60
N VAL A 646 37.01 6.33 -17.20
CA VAL A 646 37.82 6.82 -16.08
C VAL A 646 38.41 8.22 -16.30
N ALA A 647 38.28 8.77 -17.50
CA ALA A 647 38.70 10.13 -17.81
C ALA A 647 37.85 11.24 -17.15
N TRP A 648 36.76 10.89 -16.47
CA TRP A 648 35.89 11.88 -15.83
C TRP A 648 36.60 12.80 -14.82
N LYS A 649 37.49 12.25 -14.03
CA LYS A 649 38.29 13.05 -13.08
C LYS A 649 39.15 14.09 -13.80
N MET A 650 39.72 13.70 -14.92
CA MET A 650 40.49 14.57 -15.79
C MET A 650 39.64 15.71 -16.37
N LEU A 651 38.39 15.40 -16.76
CA LEU A 651 37.43 16.43 -17.21
C LEU A 651 37.13 17.46 -16.13
N ASN A 652 36.86 17.03 -14.94
CA ASN A 652 36.62 17.95 -13.81
C ASN A 652 37.83 18.86 -13.59
N ARG A 653 39.02 18.29 -13.63
CA ARG A 653 40.27 19.08 -13.48
C ARG A 653 40.46 20.05 -14.64
N LEU A 654 40.13 19.66 -15.86
CA LEU A 654 40.15 20.57 -17.01
C LEU A 654 39.20 21.74 -16.85
N VAL A 655 37.98 21.47 -16.40
CA VAL A 655 36.98 22.51 -16.12
C VAL A 655 37.48 23.48 -15.07
N GLU A 656 38.14 22.99 -14.00
CA GLU A 656 38.75 23.79 -12.98
C GLU A 656 39.88 24.68 -13.53
N LEU A 657 40.77 24.10 -14.35
CA LEU A 657 41.89 24.81 -14.93
C LEU A 657 41.49 25.89 -15.93
N LEU A 658 40.44 25.62 -16.69
CA LEU A 658 40.07 26.50 -17.81
C LEU A 658 38.99 27.51 -17.47
N SER A 659 38.42 27.46 -16.26
CA SER A 659 37.42 28.42 -15.72
C SER A 659 36.31 28.86 -16.69
N GLN A 660 35.91 28.03 -17.67
CA GLN A 660 34.99 28.44 -18.73
C GLN A 660 33.81 27.47 -18.93
N GLU A 661 32.65 28.06 -19.18
CA GLU A 661 31.36 27.41 -19.28
C GLU A 661 31.09 26.60 -20.58
N LYS A 662 32.10 26.36 -21.44
CA LYS A 662 31.87 25.80 -22.77
C LYS A 662 32.79 24.65 -23.12
N TYR A 663 32.51 23.49 -22.54
CA TYR A 663 33.12 22.24 -23.02
C TYR A 663 32.04 21.29 -23.53
N TYR A 664 32.18 20.83 -24.79
CA TYR A 664 31.42 19.71 -25.34
C TYR A 664 32.17 18.42 -25.04
N ILE A 665 31.66 17.65 -24.10
CA ILE A 665 32.03 16.25 -23.94
C ILE A 665 31.22 15.47 -24.96
N TYR A 666 31.87 15.00 -25.99
CA TYR A 666 31.24 14.10 -26.96
C TYR A 666 31.41 12.67 -26.42
N LEU A 667 30.31 12.07 -26.02
CA LEU A 667 30.23 10.64 -25.75
C LEU A 667 29.93 9.96 -27.04
N ASP A 668 30.91 9.26 -27.63
CA ASP A 668 30.67 8.45 -28.82
C ASP A 668 29.80 7.25 -28.46
N ASN A 669 28.60 7.20 -29.01
CA ASN A 669 27.64 6.12 -28.84
C ASN A 669 27.94 4.86 -29.68
N HIS A 670 29.01 4.83 -30.44
CA HIS A 670 29.38 3.68 -31.26
C HIS A 670 30.27 2.77 -30.41
N GLY A 671 29.69 1.65 -30.02
CA GLY A 671 30.30 0.68 -29.14
C GLY A 671 31.72 0.35 -29.51
N GLY A 672 32.64 0.76 -28.67
CA GLY A 672 33.97 0.23 -28.65
C GLY A 672 35.12 1.15 -28.54
N SER A 673 34.93 2.44 -28.59
CA SER A 673 36.05 3.35 -28.38
C SER A 673 36.08 3.90 -26.96
N PRO A 674 37.27 4.02 -26.35
CA PRO A 674 37.44 4.76 -25.11
C PRO A 674 36.88 6.17 -25.30
N ILE A 675 36.28 6.71 -24.26
CA ILE A 675 35.68 8.02 -24.37
C ILE A 675 36.74 9.04 -24.59
N ILE A 676 36.56 9.66 -25.68
CA ILE A 676 37.42 10.72 -26.18
C ILE A 676 37.08 11.98 -25.41
N LEU A 677 38.04 12.58 -24.77
CA LEU A 677 38.00 13.98 -24.44
C LEU A 677 38.17 14.79 -25.71
N SER A 678 37.18 14.71 -26.58
CA SER A 678 37.25 15.50 -27.80
C SER A 678 37.09 16.97 -27.44
N ARG A 679 38.01 17.75 -27.95
CA ARG A 679 38.04 19.21 -27.92
C ARG A 679 38.28 19.85 -26.54
N ILE A 680 39.50 19.79 -26.12
CA ILE A 680 40.06 20.70 -25.17
C ILE A 680 40.08 22.12 -25.78
N SER A 681 40.27 22.19 -27.08
CA SER A 681 40.07 23.39 -27.92
C SER A 681 39.58 22.91 -29.30
N ASN A 682 39.31 23.83 -30.26
CA ASN A 682 38.93 23.46 -31.60
C ASN A 682 39.92 22.48 -32.27
N ASP A 683 41.15 22.44 -31.81
CA ASP A 683 42.22 21.73 -32.46
C ASP A 683 42.90 20.66 -31.59
N VAL A 684 42.68 20.62 -30.26
CA VAL A 684 43.33 19.70 -29.33
C VAL A 684 42.37 18.65 -28.82
N ARG A 685 42.75 17.37 -29.01
CA ARG A 685 42.01 16.21 -28.53
C ARG A 685 42.97 15.27 -27.78
N LEU A 686 42.47 14.65 -26.72
CA LEU A 686 43.21 13.68 -25.91
C LEU A 686 42.38 12.41 -25.71
N ASP A 687 42.89 11.31 -26.24
CA ASP A 687 42.28 9.98 -26.13
C ASP A 687 43.16 9.09 -25.26
N ILE A 688 42.54 8.21 -24.51
CA ILE A 688 43.22 7.16 -23.75
C ILE A 688 43.09 5.84 -24.51
N GLU A 689 44.19 5.21 -24.77
CA GLU A 689 44.23 3.89 -25.38
C GLU A 689 45.11 2.96 -24.54
N ILE A 690 45.17 1.68 -24.91
CA ILE A 690 45.89 0.66 -24.15
C ILE A 690 47.39 0.91 -24.05
N ASP A 691 47.96 1.58 -25.04
CA ASP A 691 49.37 1.91 -25.14
C ASP A 691 49.75 3.29 -24.59
N GLY A 692 48.76 4.08 -24.18
CA GLY A 692 49.01 5.39 -23.58
C GLY A 692 48.03 6.46 -24.04
N TRP A 693 48.44 7.71 -23.91
CA TRP A 693 47.67 8.87 -24.31
C TRP A 693 47.93 9.29 -25.73
N HIS A 694 46.89 9.29 -26.55
CA HIS A 694 46.91 9.82 -27.91
C HIS A 694 46.47 11.28 -27.90
N LEU A 695 47.37 12.15 -28.26
CA LEU A 695 47.16 13.61 -28.27
C LEU A 695 47.14 14.13 -29.69
N TYR A 696 46.03 14.69 -30.12
CA TYR A 696 45.82 15.29 -31.41
C TYR A 696 45.88 16.81 -31.34
N GLY A 697 46.38 17.44 -32.41
CA GLY A 697 46.44 18.90 -32.51
C GLY A 697 47.58 19.55 -31.71
N VAL A 698 48.47 18.75 -31.11
CA VAL A 698 49.66 19.20 -30.45
C VAL A 698 50.86 18.71 -31.21
N SER A 699 51.77 19.61 -31.61
CA SER A 699 52.97 19.23 -32.36
C SER A 699 53.98 18.51 -31.48
N SER A 700 54.80 17.64 -32.12
CA SER A 700 55.90 16.94 -31.46
C SER A 700 56.89 17.90 -30.81
N ASP A 701 57.14 19.06 -31.40
CA ASP A 701 58.04 20.09 -30.87
C ASP A 701 57.54 20.63 -29.51
N VAL A 702 56.22 20.81 -29.37
CA VAL A 702 55.62 21.26 -28.10
C VAL A 702 55.78 20.19 -27.01
N LEU A 703 55.59 18.94 -27.34
CA LEU A 703 55.76 17.83 -26.39
C LEU A 703 57.21 17.64 -26.00
N GLN A 704 58.12 17.81 -26.96
CA GLN A 704 59.56 17.79 -26.68
C GLN A 704 59.98 18.94 -25.75
N ASP A 705 59.47 20.14 -26.00
CA ASP A 705 59.74 21.34 -25.14
C ASP A 705 59.15 21.18 -23.74
N LEU A 706 58.09 20.41 -23.59
CA LEU A 706 57.52 20.05 -22.29
C LEU A 706 58.22 18.88 -21.61
N GLY A 707 59.22 18.26 -22.28
CA GLY A 707 59.93 17.09 -21.77
C GLY A 707 59.06 15.84 -21.69
N ILE A 708 58.03 15.70 -22.54
CA ILE A 708 57.11 14.59 -22.58
C ILE A 708 57.62 13.56 -23.57
N ALA A 709 57.85 12.32 -23.12
CA ALA A 709 58.18 11.21 -23.98
C ALA A 709 56.99 10.84 -24.87
N HIS A 710 57.22 10.87 -26.19
CA HIS A 710 56.16 10.59 -27.18
C HIS A 710 56.70 10.05 -28.47
N THR A 711 55.83 9.46 -29.32
CA THR A 711 56.06 9.12 -30.70
C THR A 711 54.96 9.68 -31.60
N ILE A 712 55.27 9.94 -32.84
CA ILE A 712 54.28 10.30 -33.87
C ILE A 712 53.69 9.00 -34.44
N VAL A 713 52.40 8.78 -34.32
CA VAL A 713 51.71 7.55 -34.72
C VAL A 713 51.04 7.66 -36.11
N GLY A 714 51.24 8.78 -36.80
CA GLY A 714 50.71 9.00 -38.15
C GLY A 714 49.57 10.00 -38.20
N THR A 715 49.24 10.44 -39.42
CA THR A 715 48.04 11.22 -39.69
C THR A 715 46.86 10.29 -39.90
N PRO A 716 45.67 10.61 -39.42
CA PRO A 716 44.46 9.85 -39.73
C PRO A 716 44.32 9.74 -41.28
N SER A 717 44.12 8.53 -41.79
CA SER A 717 43.96 8.31 -43.22
C SER A 717 42.65 8.91 -43.73
N ASP A 718 42.69 9.54 -44.89
CA ASP A 718 41.54 10.19 -45.57
C ASP A 718 40.46 9.22 -46.08
N GLU A 719 40.34 8.02 -45.56
CA GLU A 719 39.34 7.05 -46.01
C GLU A 719 38.06 7.11 -45.21
N GLY A 720 37.17 7.94 -45.71
CA GLY A 720 35.75 7.52 -45.84
C GLY A 720 34.81 7.78 -44.68
N ASP A 721 35.18 8.52 -43.66
CA ASP A 721 34.21 8.86 -42.60
C ASP A 721 33.83 10.34 -42.69
N ASN A 722 32.55 10.56 -43.06
CA ASN A 722 31.92 11.90 -43.18
C ASN A 722 31.65 12.54 -41.82
N ASP A 723 32.35 12.14 -40.78
CA ASP A 723 32.17 12.73 -39.47
C ASP A 723 32.95 14.05 -39.36
N ILE A 724 32.24 15.10 -39.06
CA ILE A 724 32.64 16.51 -39.01
C ILE A 724 33.83 16.77 -38.05
N ASN A 725 34.32 15.72 -37.38
CA ASN A 725 35.37 15.78 -36.35
C ASN A 725 36.78 15.36 -36.82
N HIS A 726 36.96 14.86 -38.01
CA HIS A 726 38.27 14.57 -38.57
C HIS A 726 38.75 15.70 -39.50
N GLN A 727 39.31 16.73 -38.90
CA GLN A 727 40.03 17.72 -39.69
C GLN A 727 41.38 17.13 -40.12
N ALA A 728 41.61 17.13 -41.39
CA ALA A 728 42.69 16.47 -42.15
C ALA A 728 44.14 16.88 -41.82
N ASN A 729 44.41 17.62 -40.77
CA ASN A 729 45.75 18.15 -40.45
C ASN A 729 46.20 17.97 -38.99
N THR A 730 45.56 17.14 -38.19
CA THR A 730 46.01 16.97 -36.81
C THR A 730 47.02 15.86 -36.65
N VAL A 731 48.18 16.17 -36.17
CA VAL A 731 49.24 15.20 -35.87
C VAL A 731 48.82 14.41 -34.61
N ASN A 732 48.83 13.09 -34.72
CA ASN A 732 48.64 12.20 -33.60
C ASN A 732 49.97 11.90 -32.91
N CYS A 733 50.12 12.31 -31.69
CA CYS A 733 51.27 12.01 -30.85
C CYS A 733 50.90 11.08 -29.72
N LEU A 734 51.51 9.91 -29.68
CA LEU A 734 51.38 8.96 -28.59
C LEU A 734 52.28 9.38 -27.42
N CYS A 735 51.70 9.71 -26.29
CA CYS A 735 52.41 9.93 -25.05
C CYS A 735 52.46 8.64 -24.26
N TYR A 736 53.62 8.11 -24.04
CA TYR A 736 53.77 6.81 -23.36
C TYR A 736 53.29 6.83 -21.94
N HIS A 737 52.56 5.80 -21.60
CA HIS A 737 52.20 5.52 -20.23
C HIS A 737 53.37 4.90 -19.46
N ASN A 738 53.60 5.38 -18.23
CA ASN A 738 54.53 4.76 -17.31
C ASN A 738 53.86 3.59 -16.61
N ASN A 739 54.37 2.38 -16.84
CA ASN A 739 53.85 1.17 -16.19
C ASN A 739 53.76 1.37 -14.64
N GLY A 740 52.57 1.15 -14.08
CA GLY A 740 52.28 1.31 -12.67
C GLY A 740 51.83 2.71 -12.25
N SER A 741 51.73 3.67 -13.19
CA SER A 741 51.21 5.00 -12.95
C SER A 741 49.67 5.03 -13.17
N ASP A 742 49.03 6.01 -12.55
CA ASP A 742 47.60 6.28 -12.77
C ASP A 742 47.42 7.10 -14.06
N TYR A 743 46.69 6.54 -15.02
CA TYR A 743 46.42 7.20 -16.29
C TYR A 743 45.74 8.57 -16.15
N VAL A 744 44.83 8.68 -15.20
CA VAL A 744 44.08 9.93 -14.97
C VAL A 744 45.01 10.99 -14.38
N GLU A 745 45.88 10.62 -13.48
CA GLU A 745 46.87 11.56 -12.90
C GLU A 745 47.92 11.98 -13.95
N GLU A 746 48.34 11.06 -14.84
CA GLU A 746 49.24 11.39 -15.96
C GLU A 746 48.61 12.36 -16.94
N ALA A 747 47.34 12.17 -17.28
CA ALA A 747 46.61 13.08 -18.15
C ALA A 747 46.49 14.49 -17.54
N ILE A 748 46.17 14.57 -16.26
CA ILE A 748 46.07 15.81 -15.55
C ILE A 748 47.43 16.54 -15.55
N ALA A 749 48.49 15.79 -15.27
CA ALA A 749 49.85 16.37 -15.30
C ALA A 749 50.30 16.86 -16.69
N LEU A 750 49.89 16.15 -17.74
CA LEU A 750 50.12 16.55 -19.15
C LEU A 750 49.37 17.88 -19.44
N LEU A 751 48.13 17.96 -19.10
CA LEU A 751 47.31 19.14 -19.34
C LEU A 751 47.73 20.33 -18.49
N ASP A 752 48.14 20.12 -17.27
CA ASP A 752 48.71 21.16 -16.40
C ASP A 752 49.99 21.78 -17.04
N LYS A 753 50.89 20.93 -17.57
CA LYS A 753 52.09 21.42 -18.29
C LYS A 753 51.72 22.19 -19.54
N LEU A 754 50.76 21.71 -20.31
CA LEU A 754 50.28 22.43 -21.51
C LEU A 754 49.66 23.77 -21.13
N SER A 755 48.80 23.82 -20.11
CA SER A 755 48.10 25.04 -19.68
C SER A 755 49.05 26.14 -19.17
N ILE A 756 50.14 25.74 -18.54
CA ILE A 756 51.14 26.70 -18.00
C ILE A 756 51.99 27.31 -19.10
N LYS A 757 52.44 26.50 -20.06
CA LYS A 757 53.38 26.91 -21.04
C LYS A 757 52.78 27.35 -22.39
N TYR A 758 51.61 26.72 -22.73
CA TYR A 758 50.91 26.95 -23.99
C TYR A 758 49.38 27.18 -23.74
N PRO A 759 49.02 28.19 -22.92
CA PRO A 759 47.64 28.41 -22.53
C PRO A 759 46.72 28.64 -23.73
N ASP A 760 47.17 29.25 -24.78
CA ASP A 760 46.39 29.56 -26.00
C ASP A 760 45.94 28.30 -26.76
N MET A 761 46.63 27.15 -26.58
CA MET A 761 46.24 25.88 -27.20
C MET A 761 45.02 25.26 -26.54
N LEU A 762 44.74 25.62 -25.30
CA LEU A 762 43.64 25.07 -24.50
C LEU A 762 42.44 26.00 -24.47
N VAL A 763 42.48 27.16 -25.12
CA VAL A 763 41.36 28.11 -25.18
C VAL A 763 40.41 27.73 -26.34
N VAL A 764 39.15 27.53 -26.02
CA VAL A 764 38.09 27.37 -27.03
C VAL A 764 37.84 28.76 -27.63
N LYS A 765 38.12 28.92 -28.91
CA LYS A 765 37.81 30.15 -29.67
C LYS A 765 36.37 30.17 -30.10
#